data_4b5827e6ad02468fad26694225b45401
#
_entry.id   4b5827e6ad02468fad26694225b45401
#
_cell.length_a   1.000
_cell.length_b   1.000
_cell.length_c   1.000
_cell.angle_alpha   90.00
_cell.angle_beta   90.00
_cell.angle_gamma   90.00
#
_symmetry.space_group_name_H-M   'P 1'
#
loop_
_entity.id
_entity.type
_entity.pdbx_description
1 polymer ?
#
loop_
_entity_poly.entity_id
_entity_poly.type
_entity_poly.pdbx_seq_one_letter_code
_entity_poly.pdbx_strand_id
1 'polypeptide(L)'
;MEALRSFLRDNGRIHFEGGRVMTPINDNPTRAMRVVRCDETMAAVLRGERFLVFDGAMGTMLQQAGLEAGELPELLCLTNPEEITGIHIQYVEVGSEVVTVNTFGANRRKLGDAASVADVFAAAIACGKASGAKYVAADIGPTGALLEPLGTMPFDEAYELFAEQVCAADAAGADLFIIETMADLLEMKAAILAAKENSDLPIFATMTFGEDGRTFLGTSPQIAAIVLSSLGVDVLGVNCSLGPNDLRPMVSEMLKASTVPVMVQANAGLPSIVDGKTVFSVAPDEYIEAVAAMVDEGVSVVGGCCGTNPDYIAKEAALVAGRAPVERDVAPACGITSASHATLLAGRDVATIGERINPTGKKKLKAALREGNLDYVLGEAISQTEAGADALDVNAGLPEIDEAATLVSLVGKIQGVSPLPLQIDSSDPVAVEAAVRVYSGKPIINSVNGKQESLDAVLPIAKHYGCAVVGLALDERGIPPTAEGRFAVAQRIVEEADKYGIPRSDIFIDCLVMAASTNQAEVVEILRAITMVKERLGVRTVLGVSNVSFGLPLREIVNATFLAAAFSAGLDMPILNPLSARYREIVDTWRVLCGQDVSAQGYISEYANKSMSAVAGAAGAATVQGSASAPAPAAGDAFDDVADFGLRRFVVTGRKANMPEAVSKLLETCDAMEVINGHLIPALDDVGERFEKGKFFLPQLMASAEAAKAGFDVIKEQGGSGAVADKGSVAIATVKGDIHDIGKNIVRMLLENYGYTVYDLGRDVEPQAVLDCVREHDIKLVGLSALMTTTVRGMEDTIALLREQAPDVKVFVGGAVITAEYAEMVGADYYCKDAAESAKVCGEVLGA
;
A
#
# COMPACT_ATOMS: atom_id res chain seq x y z
N MET A 1 -24.39 -6.92 -3.55
CA MET A 1 -24.32 -8.39 -3.45
C MET A 1 -24.95 -9.07 -4.68
N GLU A 2 -26.21 -8.78 -5.06
CA GLU A 2 -26.75 -9.25 -6.34
C GLU A 2 -26.09 -8.60 -7.55
N ALA A 3 -25.70 -7.33 -7.47
CA ALA A 3 -24.94 -6.63 -8.50
C ALA A 3 -23.54 -7.25 -8.73
N LEU A 4 -22.84 -7.64 -7.67
CA LEU A 4 -21.53 -8.30 -7.78
C LEU A 4 -21.66 -9.73 -8.33
N ARG A 5 -22.71 -10.47 -7.94
CA ARG A 5 -23.01 -11.79 -8.51
C ARG A 5 -23.52 -11.71 -9.95
N SER A 6 -24.24 -10.66 -10.32
CA SER A 6 -24.63 -10.35 -11.70
C SER A 6 -23.41 -9.96 -12.52
N PHE A 7 -22.54 -9.08 -11.98
CA PHE A 7 -21.30 -8.67 -12.62
C PHE A 7 -20.35 -9.86 -12.89
N LEU A 8 -20.20 -10.77 -11.91
CA LEU A 8 -19.38 -11.99 -12.08
C LEU A 8 -20.03 -13.09 -12.96
N ARG A 9 -21.37 -13.12 -13.10
CA ARG A 9 -22.06 -14.03 -14.03
C ARG A 9 -22.26 -13.46 -15.42
N ASP A 10 -22.41 -12.13 -15.54
CA ASP A 10 -22.73 -11.45 -16.80
C ASP A 10 -21.49 -10.82 -17.48
N ASN A 11 -20.29 -11.17 -17.06
CA ASN A 11 -19.04 -10.74 -17.69
C ASN A 11 -18.85 -11.27 -19.12
N GLY A 12 -19.91 -11.33 -19.80
CA GLY A 12 -19.92 -11.45 -21.22
C GLY A 12 -20.63 -10.29 -21.91
N ARG A 13 -20.41 -9.07 -21.65
CA ARG A 13 -20.81 -7.96 -22.57
C ARG A 13 -21.18 -6.69 -21.81
N ILE A 14 -20.24 -5.77 -21.70
CA ILE A 14 -20.57 -4.34 -21.67
C ILE A 14 -20.75 -3.94 -23.13
N HIS A 15 -22.01 -3.76 -23.53
CA HIS A 15 -22.31 -3.15 -24.83
C HIS A 15 -22.23 -1.63 -24.73
N PHE A 16 -21.16 -1.06 -25.27
CA PHE A 16 -21.21 0.32 -25.74
C PHE A 16 -21.61 0.31 -27.19
N GLU A 17 -22.58 1.15 -27.59
CA GLU A 17 -22.96 1.38 -28.99
C GLU A 17 -21.77 1.99 -29.72
N GLY A 18 -21.01 1.18 -30.43
CA GLY A 18 -19.83 1.55 -31.21
C GLY A 18 -19.08 0.38 -31.84
N GLY A 19 -19.59 -0.82 -31.74
CA GLY A 19 -19.28 -1.92 -32.69
C GLY A 19 -17.91 -2.59 -32.54
N ARG A 20 -17.35 -2.81 -31.32
CA ARG A 20 -16.32 -3.82 -31.10
C ARG A 20 -16.73 -4.77 -29.99
N VAL A 21 -16.92 -6.02 -30.39
CA VAL A 21 -17.21 -7.12 -29.45
C VAL A 21 -15.92 -7.46 -28.69
N MET A 22 -15.86 -7.12 -27.41
CA MET A 22 -14.85 -7.66 -26.51
C MET A 22 -15.24 -9.09 -26.16
N THR A 23 -14.41 -10.05 -26.49
CA THR A 23 -14.60 -11.47 -26.12
C THR A 23 -14.22 -11.69 -24.66
N PRO A 24 -15.00 -12.47 -23.87
CA PRO A 24 -14.66 -12.77 -22.49
C PRO A 24 -13.33 -13.52 -22.38
N ILE A 25 -12.61 -13.24 -21.32
CA ILE A 25 -11.29 -13.82 -20.98
C ILE A 25 -11.35 -15.36 -20.77
N ASN A 26 -12.55 -15.97 -20.74
CA ASN A 26 -12.77 -17.32 -20.24
C ASN A 26 -12.62 -18.49 -21.22
N ASP A 27 -12.29 -18.29 -22.49
CA ASP A 27 -12.30 -19.40 -23.46
C ASP A 27 -10.95 -19.87 -24.00
N ASN A 28 -9.80 -19.32 -23.53
CA ASN A 28 -8.50 -19.80 -23.97
C ASN A 28 -7.38 -19.56 -22.94
N PRO A 29 -6.79 -20.61 -22.34
CA PRO A 29 -5.70 -20.48 -21.36
C PRO A 29 -4.43 -19.80 -21.94
N THR A 30 -4.25 -19.77 -23.25
CA THR A 30 -3.15 -19.04 -23.89
C THR A 30 -3.34 -17.51 -23.91
N ARG A 31 -4.52 -16.99 -23.53
CA ARG A 31 -4.80 -15.55 -23.42
C ARG A 31 -4.43 -14.91 -22.09
N ALA A 32 -3.82 -15.63 -21.16
CA ALA A 32 -3.35 -15.09 -19.89
C ALA A 32 -2.14 -14.13 -20.03
N MET A 33 -1.51 -14.05 -21.19
CA MET A 33 -0.52 -13.03 -21.50
C MET A 33 -1.21 -11.84 -22.15
N ARG A 34 -1.22 -10.68 -21.48
CA ARG A 34 -1.68 -9.42 -22.06
C ARG A 34 -0.89 -9.14 -23.34
N VAL A 35 -1.59 -8.94 -24.44
CA VAL A 35 -1.00 -8.49 -25.70
C VAL A 35 -1.03 -6.97 -25.70
N VAL A 36 0.15 -6.35 -25.73
CA VAL A 36 0.26 -4.89 -25.75
C VAL A 36 0.18 -4.42 -27.20
N ARG A 37 -0.72 -3.48 -27.49
CA ARG A 37 -0.88 -2.86 -28.79
C ARG A 37 0.06 -1.68 -28.94
N CYS A 38 1.19 -1.88 -29.60
CA CYS A 38 2.17 -0.83 -29.87
C CYS A 38 2.93 -1.08 -31.19
N ASP A 39 3.67 -0.09 -31.66
CA ASP A 39 4.59 -0.24 -32.77
C ASP A 39 5.95 -0.85 -32.33
N GLU A 40 6.82 -1.21 -33.28
CA GLU A 40 8.12 -1.81 -32.97
C GLU A 40 9.04 -0.86 -32.20
N THR A 41 8.91 0.45 -32.38
CA THR A 41 9.72 1.42 -31.62
C THR A 41 9.33 1.42 -30.14
N MET A 42 8.04 1.43 -29.84
CA MET A 42 7.54 1.32 -28.47
C MET A 42 7.88 -0.06 -27.91
N ALA A 43 7.76 -1.13 -28.68
CA ALA A 43 8.16 -2.47 -28.26
C ALA A 43 9.62 -2.54 -27.84
N ALA A 44 10.54 -1.85 -28.56
CA ALA A 44 11.95 -1.75 -28.17
C ALA A 44 12.15 -0.97 -26.86
N VAL A 45 11.32 0.06 -26.59
CA VAL A 45 11.32 0.78 -25.30
C VAL A 45 10.89 -0.18 -24.18
N LEU A 46 9.79 -0.93 -24.36
CA LEU A 46 9.26 -1.87 -23.38
C LEU A 46 10.23 -3.03 -23.08
N ARG A 47 11.11 -3.36 -24.00
CA ARG A 47 12.21 -4.32 -23.78
C ARG A 47 13.47 -3.70 -23.15
N GLY A 48 13.49 -2.37 -22.91
CA GLY A 48 14.64 -1.65 -22.38
C GLY A 48 15.80 -1.49 -23.39
N GLU A 49 15.55 -1.64 -24.68
CA GLU A 49 16.54 -1.56 -25.76
C GLU A 49 16.70 -0.13 -26.31
N ARG A 50 15.75 0.77 -26.00
CA ARG A 50 15.70 2.13 -26.51
C ARG A 50 15.24 3.11 -25.44
N PHE A 51 15.84 4.30 -25.42
CA PHE A 51 15.36 5.42 -24.62
C PHE A 51 14.04 5.96 -25.16
N LEU A 52 13.23 6.53 -24.26
CA LEU A 52 12.04 7.29 -24.58
C LEU A 52 12.07 8.61 -23.80
N VAL A 53 11.76 9.71 -24.47
CA VAL A 53 11.72 11.05 -23.88
C VAL A 53 10.29 11.53 -23.82
N PHE A 54 9.80 11.75 -22.61
CA PHE A 54 8.53 12.39 -22.32
C PHE A 54 8.67 13.91 -22.35
N ASP A 55 7.55 14.61 -22.29
CA ASP A 55 7.48 16.07 -22.11
C ASP A 55 7.73 16.48 -20.65
N GLY A 56 7.55 17.76 -20.39
CA GLY A 56 7.66 18.36 -19.06
C GLY A 56 6.31 18.86 -18.54
N ALA A 57 6.36 19.74 -17.55
CA ALA A 57 5.19 20.19 -16.80
C ALA A 57 4.18 20.97 -17.65
N MET A 58 2.98 20.43 -17.82
CA MET A 58 1.84 21.14 -18.42
C MET A 58 1.36 22.26 -17.49
N GLY A 59 1.10 21.98 -16.21
CA GLY A 59 0.59 22.96 -15.25
C GLY A 59 1.49 24.20 -15.08
N THR A 60 2.82 24.00 -15.04
CA THR A 60 3.79 25.11 -14.97
C THR A 60 3.72 26.01 -16.21
N MET A 61 3.59 25.41 -17.38
CA MET A 61 3.46 26.19 -18.63
C MET A 61 2.14 26.96 -18.70
N LEU A 62 1.03 26.36 -18.24
CA LEU A 62 -0.28 27.00 -18.16
C LEU A 62 -0.29 28.16 -17.16
N GLN A 63 0.36 28.02 -16.00
CA GLN A 63 0.52 29.14 -15.06
C GLN A 63 1.29 30.30 -15.65
N GLN A 64 2.34 30.05 -16.42
CA GLN A 64 3.09 31.09 -17.14
C GLN A 64 2.23 31.76 -18.24
N ALA A 65 1.30 31.03 -18.84
CA ALA A 65 0.35 31.53 -19.84
C ALA A 65 -0.84 32.28 -19.22
N GLY A 66 -1.04 32.21 -17.88
CA GLY A 66 -2.06 33.00 -17.20
C GLY A 66 -3.22 32.20 -16.63
N LEU A 67 -3.08 30.87 -16.45
CA LEU A 67 -4.07 30.06 -15.76
C LEU A 67 -4.30 30.61 -14.33
N GLU A 68 -5.56 30.93 -14.01
CA GLU A 68 -5.93 31.45 -12.70
C GLU A 68 -6.09 30.33 -11.65
N ALA A 69 -5.85 30.70 -10.39
CA ALA A 69 -6.04 29.75 -9.28
C ALA A 69 -7.51 29.32 -9.16
N GLY A 70 -7.74 28.00 -9.09
CA GLY A 70 -9.07 27.39 -8.96
C GLY A 70 -9.74 27.04 -10.30
N GLU A 71 -9.13 27.37 -11.43
CA GLU A 71 -9.59 26.83 -12.71
C GLU A 71 -9.18 25.37 -12.85
N LEU A 72 -10.05 24.56 -13.46
CA LEU A 72 -9.73 23.19 -13.84
C LEU A 72 -8.90 23.20 -15.14
N PRO A 73 -7.59 22.88 -15.09
CA PRO A 73 -6.73 22.95 -16.27
C PRO A 73 -7.25 22.12 -17.43
N GLU A 74 -7.88 20.98 -17.12
CA GLU A 74 -8.39 20.01 -18.11
C GLU A 74 -9.46 20.62 -19.02
N LEU A 75 -10.23 21.60 -18.53
CA LEU A 75 -11.27 22.28 -19.31
C LEU A 75 -10.68 23.16 -20.42
N LEU A 76 -9.39 23.55 -20.31
CA LEU A 76 -8.72 24.32 -21.38
C LEU A 76 -8.61 23.50 -22.67
N CYS A 77 -8.62 22.19 -22.61
CA CYS A 77 -8.67 21.36 -23.81
C CYS A 77 -9.95 21.59 -24.62
N LEU A 78 -11.05 21.99 -23.97
CA LEU A 78 -12.33 22.31 -24.61
C LEU A 78 -12.45 23.81 -24.97
N THR A 79 -11.96 24.69 -24.09
CA THR A 79 -12.17 26.14 -24.19
C THR A 79 -11.05 26.89 -24.91
N ASN A 80 -9.81 26.40 -24.81
CA ASN A 80 -8.63 27.01 -25.45
C ASN A 80 -7.65 25.93 -25.98
N PRO A 81 -8.09 25.05 -26.91
CA PRO A 81 -7.27 23.94 -27.42
C PRO A 81 -5.98 24.38 -28.13
N GLU A 82 -5.97 25.61 -28.67
CA GLU A 82 -4.79 26.16 -29.37
C GLU A 82 -3.63 26.36 -28.38
N GLU A 83 -3.89 26.79 -27.16
CA GLU A 83 -2.88 27.00 -26.14
C GLU A 83 -2.28 25.67 -25.70
N ILE A 84 -3.13 24.67 -25.38
CA ILE A 84 -2.68 23.31 -25.02
C ILE A 84 -1.83 22.70 -26.14
N THR A 85 -2.30 22.78 -27.39
CA THR A 85 -1.55 22.33 -28.57
C THR A 85 -0.22 23.06 -28.70
N GLY A 86 -0.20 24.36 -28.46
CA GLY A 86 1.00 25.20 -28.53
C GLY A 86 2.06 24.79 -27.49
N ILE A 87 1.65 24.39 -26.28
CA ILE A 87 2.56 23.87 -25.26
C ILE A 87 3.14 22.51 -25.69
N HIS A 88 2.33 21.59 -26.17
CA HIS A 88 2.80 20.31 -26.70
C HIS A 88 3.78 20.50 -27.87
N ILE A 89 3.54 21.42 -28.80
CA ILE A 89 4.46 21.73 -29.89
C ILE A 89 5.82 22.15 -29.35
N GLN A 90 5.88 23.04 -28.35
CA GLN A 90 7.14 23.48 -27.75
C GLN A 90 7.97 22.29 -27.19
N TYR A 91 7.34 21.30 -26.57
CA TYR A 91 8.03 20.11 -26.10
C TYR A 91 8.48 19.19 -27.24
N VAL A 92 7.66 19.01 -28.26
CA VAL A 92 8.01 18.21 -29.45
C VAL A 92 9.19 18.83 -30.20
N GLU A 93 9.22 20.18 -30.37
CA GLU A 93 10.31 20.90 -31.06
C GLU A 93 11.68 20.71 -30.38
N VAL A 94 11.72 20.49 -29.07
CA VAL A 94 12.96 20.25 -28.30
C VAL A 94 13.34 18.78 -28.17
N GLY A 95 12.52 17.86 -28.71
CA GLY A 95 12.88 16.43 -28.81
C GLY A 95 12.07 15.49 -27.95
N SER A 96 10.98 15.93 -27.33
CA SER A 96 10.02 15.01 -26.71
C SER A 96 9.40 14.11 -27.77
N GLU A 97 9.36 12.81 -27.51
CA GLU A 97 8.70 11.82 -28.37
C GLU A 97 7.26 11.54 -27.90
N VAL A 98 7.00 11.71 -26.60
CA VAL A 98 5.69 11.51 -25.96
C VAL A 98 5.21 12.84 -25.41
N VAL A 99 3.98 13.19 -25.68
CA VAL A 99 3.29 14.28 -24.97
C VAL A 99 2.24 13.69 -24.03
N THR A 100 2.26 14.16 -22.79
CA THR A 100 1.30 13.82 -21.75
C THR A 100 0.13 14.79 -21.87
N VAL A 101 -1.06 14.29 -22.25
CA VAL A 101 -2.21 15.18 -22.48
C VAL A 101 -2.77 15.73 -21.16
N ASN A 102 -3.37 16.89 -21.22
CA ASN A 102 -3.86 17.63 -20.04
C ASN A 102 -5.14 17.02 -19.45
N THR A 103 -5.02 15.80 -18.87
CA THR A 103 -6.13 15.00 -18.29
C THR A 103 -5.88 14.48 -16.90
N PHE A 104 -4.86 14.96 -16.20
CA PHE A 104 -4.46 14.52 -14.85
C PHE A 104 -5.62 14.45 -13.86
N GLY A 105 -6.47 15.46 -13.81
CA GLY A 105 -7.64 15.53 -12.96
C GLY A 105 -8.96 15.14 -13.64
N ALA A 106 -8.94 14.65 -14.88
CA ALA A 106 -10.13 14.45 -15.70
C ALA A 106 -10.96 13.20 -15.31
N ASN A 107 -11.30 13.04 -14.04
CA ASN A 107 -12.27 12.04 -13.59
C ASN A 107 -13.62 12.71 -13.24
N ARG A 108 -14.72 11.95 -13.31
CA ARG A 108 -16.08 12.49 -13.06
C ARG A 108 -16.25 13.12 -11.67
N ARG A 109 -15.45 12.70 -10.67
CA ARG A 109 -15.49 13.25 -9.31
C ARG A 109 -14.93 14.67 -9.25
N LYS A 110 -13.85 14.95 -10.01
CA LYS A 110 -13.21 16.26 -10.08
C LYS A 110 -13.90 17.17 -11.09
N LEU A 111 -14.30 16.65 -12.24
CA LEU A 111 -14.99 17.41 -13.26
C LEU A 111 -16.43 17.82 -12.85
N GLY A 112 -17.09 17.01 -12.02
CA GLY A 112 -18.49 17.27 -11.64
C GLY A 112 -19.40 17.45 -12.87
N ASP A 113 -20.18 18.53 -12.86
CA ASP A 113 -21.07 18.88 -13.96
C ASP A 113 -20.41 19.78 -15.04
N ALA A 114 -19.13 20.13 -14.90
CA ALA A 114 -18.44 21.06 -15.78
C ALA A 114 -18.21 20.48 -17.20
N ALA A 115 -17.86 19.19 -17.29
CA ALA A 115 -17.68 18.48 -18.57
C ALA A 115 -17.76 16.96 -18.36
N SER A 116 -18.05 16.22 -19.45
CA SER A 116 -17.94 14.76 -19.42
C SER A 116 -16.47 14.32 -19.54
N VAL A 117 -16.12 13.21 -18.91
CA VAL A 117 -14.79 12.59 -19.03
C VAL A 117 -14.45 12.32 -20.51
N ALA A 118 -15.41 11.80 -21.26
CA ALA A 118 -15.23 11.48 -22.69
C ALA A 118 -14.90 12.71 -23.53
N ASP A 119 -15.58 13.85 -23.31
CA ASP A 119 -15.34 15.06 -24.08
C ASP A 119 -13.95 15.65 -23.77
N VAL A 120 -13.54 15.65 -22.49
CA VAL A 120 -12.22 16.15 -22.08
C VAL A 120 -11.12 15.29 -22.67
N PHE A 121 -11.19 13.95 -22.57
CA PHE A 121 -10.19 13.06 -23.15
C PHE A 121 -10.12 13.18 -24.68
N ALA A 122 -11.27 13.28 -25.35
CA ALA A 122 -11.32 13.45 -26.80
C ALA A 122 -10.62 14.74 -27.24
N ALA A 123 -10.89 15.88 -26.55
CA ALA A 123 -10.28 17.17 -26.85
C ALA A 123 -8.77 17.16 -26.53
N ALA A 124 -8.38 16.66 -25.37
CA ALA A 124 -6.98 16.61 -24.95
C ALA A 124 -6.12 15.74 -25.88
N ILE A 125 -6.60 14.56 -26.25
CA ILE A 125 -5.90 13.67 -27.20
C ILE A 125 -5.83 14.31 -28.60
N ALA A 126 -6.87 15.04 -29.04
CA ALA A 126 -6.81 15.78 -30.28
C ALA A 126 -5.74 16.88 -30.25
N CYS A 127 -5.58 17.62 -29.13
CA CYS A 127 -4.49 18.58 -28.93
C CYS A 127 -3.11 17.92 -29.02
N GLY A 128 -2.93 16.80 -28.34
CA GLY A 128 -1.69 16.02 -28.36
C GLY A 128 -1.33 15.56 -29.79
N LYS A 129 -2.29 15.00 -30.52
CA LYS A 129 -2.08 14.60 -31.93
C LYS A 129 -1.78 15.76 -32.86
N ALA A 130 -2.40 16.91 -32.64
CA ALA A 130 -2.17 18.11 -33.43
C ALA A 130 -0.76 18.69 -33.22
N SER A 131 -0.07 18.37 -32.12
CA SER A 131 1.30 18.79 -31.85
C SER A 131 2.34 18.13 -32.76
N GLY A 132 1.99 17.00 -33.38
CA GLY A 132 2.93 16.20 -34.16
C GLY A 132 3.82 15.29 -33.33
N ALA A 133 3.52 15.10 -32.06
CA ALA A 133 4.20 14.13 -31.20
C ALA A 133 4.13 12.72 -31.80
N LYS A 134 5.16 11.94 -31.55
CA LYS A 134 5.23 10.53 -32.01
C LYS A 134 4.22 9.66 -31.27
N TYR A 135 4.04 9.89 -29.98
CA TYR A 135 3.07 9.21 -29.12
C TYR A 135 2.31 10.21 -28.26
N VAL A 136 1.07 9.89 -27.99
CA VAL A 136 0.16 10.67 -27.15
C VAL A 136 -0.22 9.81 -25.92
N ALA A 137 0.27 10.20 -24.76
CA ALA A 137 0.00 9.54 -23.50
C ALA A 137 -1.26 10.10 -22.85
N ALA A 138 -2.24 9.24 -22.56
CA ALA A 138 -3.37 9.60 -21.72
C ALA A 138 -2.94 9.66 -20.26
N ASP A 139 -3.08 10.81 -19.64
CA ASP A 139 -2.69 11.07 -18.27
C ASP A 139 -3.81 10.70 -17.29
N ILE A 140 -3.49 9.91 -16.29
CA ILE A 140 -4.40 9.43 -15.25
C ILE A 140 -3.76 9.69 -13.89
N GLY A 141 -4.21 10.73 -13.21
CA GLY A 141 -3.80 11.08 -11.86
C GLY A 141 -4.72 10.46 -10.79
N PRO A 142 -4.37 10.63 -9.49
CA PRO A 142 -5.15 10.09 -8.38
C PRO A 142 -6.56 10.68 -8.29
N THR A 143 -7.50 9.91 -7.72
CA THR A 143 -8.90 10.32 -7.52
C THR A 143 -9.05 11.50 -6.55
N GLY A 144 -8.06 11.71 -5.68
CA GLY A 144 -8.09 12.70 -4.62
C GLY A 144 -8.86 12.23 -3.38
N ALA A 145 -9.08 10.92 -3.22
CA ALA A 145 -9.70 10.33 -2.05
C ALA A 145 -8.91 9.10 -1.59
N LEU A 146 -8.92 8.85 -0.27
CA LEU A 146 -8.39 7.60 0.29
C LEU A 146 -9.39 6.46 0.12
N LEU A 147 -8.86 5.29 -0.27
CA LEU A 147 -9.64 4.07 -0.38
C LEU A 147 -9.89 3.44 1.00
N GLU A 148 -10.99 2.67 1.11
CA GLU A 148 -11.23 1.83 2.29
C GLU A 148 -10.07 0.82 2.50
N PRO A 149 -9.70 0.52 3.75
CA PRO A 149 -10.32 0.94 5.01
C PRO A 149 -9.80 2.27 5.57
N LEU A 150 -8.82 2.90 4.94
CA LEU A 150 -8.19 4.14 5.43
C LEU A 150 -9.02 5.39 5.14
N GLY A 151 -9.78 5.35 4.08
CA GLY A 151 -10.73 6.39 3.68
C GLY A 151 -12.15 5.86 3.57
N THR A 152 -12.95 6.53 2.74
CA THR A 152 -14.37 6.21 2.55
C THR A 152 -14.69 5.74 1.14
N MET A 153 -13.71 5.73 0.22
CA MET A 153 -13.94 5.32 -1.16
C MET A 153 -13.79 3.80 -1.30
N PRO A 154 -14.84 3.07 -1.70
CA PRO A 154 -14.72 1.65 -2.03
C PRO A 154 -13.74 1.42 -3.20
N PHE A 155 -13.02 0.30 -3.20
CA PHE A 155 -12.12 -0.08 -4.28
C PHE A 155 -12.81 -0.10 -5.64
N ASP A 156 -14.03 -0.64 -5.72
CA ASP A 156 -14.76 -0.74 -6.98
C ASP A 156 -15.19 0.64 -7.50
N GLU A 157 -15.47 1.62 -6.63
CA GLU A 157 -15.74 3.00 -7.06
C GLU A 157 -14.50 3.64 -7.69
N ALA A 158 -13.31 3.46 -7.08
CA ALA A 158 -12.06 3.93 -7.66
C ALA A 158 -11.78 3.26 -9.02
N TYR A 159 -11.96 1.93 -9.09
CA TYR A 159 -11.82 1.19 -10.33
C TYR A 159 -12.75 1.72 -11.44
N GLU A 160 -14.03 1.98 -11.13
CA GLU A 160 -14.99 2.53 -12.10
C GLU A 160 -14.60 3.92 -12.60
N LEU A 161 -14.07 4.78 -11.71
CA LEU A 161 -13.55 6.10 -12.10
C LEU A 161 -12.40 5.95 -13.10
N PHE A 162 -11.45 5.07 -12.86
CA PHE A 162 -10.33 4.83 -13.74
C PHE A 162 -10.74 4.12 -15.04
N ALA A 163 -11.66 3.16 -14.97
CA ALA A 163 -12.17 2.47 -16.17
C ALA A 163 -12.87 3.43 -17.14
N GLU A 164 -13.62 4.41 -16.63
CA GLU A 164 -14.22 5.47 -17.46
C GLU A 164 -13.16 6.29 -18.19
N GLN A 165 -12.07 6.71 -17.50
CA GLN A 165 -10.96 7.45 -18.11
C GLN A 165 -10.23 6.61 -19.17
N VAL A 166 -9.92 5.35 -18.84
CA VAL A 166 -9.26 4.40 -19.75
C VAL A 166 -10.08 4.19 -21.03
N CYS A 167 -11.39 3.92 -20.89
CA CYS A 167 -12.28 3.73 -22.05
C CYS A 167 -12.37 4.99 -22.91
N ALA A 168 -12.46 6.16 -22.28
CA ALA A 168 -12.50 7.44 -23.00
C ALA A 168 -11.19 7.69 -23.77
N ALA A 169 -10.04 7.43 -23.15
CA ALA A 169 -8.73 7.61 -23.75
C ALA A 169 -8.49 6.66 -24.93
N ASP A 170 -8.78 5.37 -24.78
CA ASP A 170 -8.62 4.38 -25.87
C ASP A 170 -9.56 4.71 -27.04
N ALA A 171 -10.81 5.05 -26.77
CA ALA A 171 -11.78 5.47 -27.80
C ALA A 171 -11.33 6.74 -28.55
N ALA A 172 -10.70 7.70 -27.87
CA ALA A 172 -10.13 8.91 -28.47
C ALA A 172 -8.82 8.62 -29.24
N GLY A 173 -8.23 7.45 -29.04
CA GLY A 173 -7.05 6.96 -29.76
C GLY A 173 -5.73 7.41 -29.14
N ALA A 174 -5.59 7.36 -27.83
CA ALA A 174 -4.30 7.44 -27.15
C ALA A 174 -3.37 6.32 -27.61
N ASP A 175 -2.06 6.49 -27.43
CA ASP A 175 -1.05 5.50 -27.77
C ASP A 175 -0.57 4.71 -26.54
N LEU A 176 -0.69 5.29 -25.34
CA LEU A 176 -0.35 4.67 -24.06
C LEU A 176 -1.08 5.38 -22.91
N PHE A 177 -1.08 4.72 -21.73
CA PHE A 177 -1.48 5.35 -20.47
C PHE A 177 -0.25 5.71 -19.66
N ILE A 178 -0.24 6.88 -19.05
CA ILE A 178 0.61 7.24 -17.92
C ILE A 178 -0.28 7.38 -16.69
N ILE A 179 -0.11 6.49 -15.73
CA ILE A 179 -0.76 6.52 -14.41
C ILE A 179 0.26 7.11 -13.47
N GLU A 180 0.09 8.36 -13.06
CA GLU A 180 1.15 9.10 -12.41
C GLU A 180 0.77 9.71 -11.05
N THR A 181 1.80 10.07 -10.28
CA THR A 181 1.68 10.79 -8.99
C THR A 181 0.86 10.02 -7.95
N MET A 182 0.87 8.68 -8.03
CA MET A 182 0.16 7.84 -7.08
C MET A 182 0.95 7.70 -5.77
N ALA A 183 0.29 7.99 -4.65
CA ALA A 183 0.84 7.85 -3.30
C ALA A 183 0.28 6.64 -2.53
N ASP A 184 -0.80 6.03 -3.05
CA ASP A 184 -1.44 4.83 -2.52
C ASP A 184 -1.29 3.66 -3.49
N LEU A 185 -0.70 2.56 -2.99
CA LEU A 185 -0.48 1.36 -3.79
C LEU A 185 -1.80 0.64 -4.15
N LEU A 186 -2.84 0.76 -3.31
CA LEU A 186 -4.16 0.19 -3.60
C LEU A 186 -4.90 0.99 -4.68
N GLU A 187 -4.81 2.31 -4.65
CA GLU A 187 -5.35 3.19 -5.70
C GLU A 187 -4.63 2.94 -7.03
N MET A 188 -3.29 2.88 -7.01
CA MET A 188 -2.48 2.51 -8.18
C MET A 188 -2.92 1.17 -8.76
N LYS A 189 -3.17 0.15 -7.91
CA LYS A 189 -3.66 -1.15 -8.35
C LYS A 189 -5.04 -1.05 -9.03
N ALA A 190 -5.96 -0.26 -8.49
CA ALA A 190 -7.27 -0.04 -9.11
C ALA A 190 -7.14 0.55 -10.53
N ALA A 191 -6.26 1.55 -10.71
CA ALA A 191 -5.97 2.16 -11.99
C ALA A 191 -5.32 1.19 -12.99
N ILE A 192 -4.34 0.39 -12.54
CA ILE A 192 -3.69 -0.63 -13.37
C ILE A 192 -4.69 -1.71 -13.80
N LEU A 193 -5.54 -2.20 -12.89
CA LEU A 193 -6.56 -3.19 -13.24
C LEU A 193 -7.57 -2.59 -14.22
N ALA A 194 -8.00 -1.35 -14.02
CA ALA A 194 -8.86 -0.66 -14.97
C ALA A 194 -8.24 -0.59 -16.37
N ALA A 195 -6.96 -0.24 -16.47
CA ALA A 195 -6.24 -0.20 -17.75
C ALA A 195 -6.10 -1.58 -18.38
N LYS A 196 -5.71 -2.60 -17.62
CA LYS A 196 -5.53 -3.98 -18.09
C LYS A 196 -6.82 -4.65 -18.56
N GLU A 197 -7.92 -4.36 -17.87
CA GLU A 197 -9.21 -5.02 -18.12
C GLU A 197 -10.00 -4.36 -19.25
N ASN A 198 -9.68 -3.10 -19.61
CA ASN A 198 -10.44 -2.32 -20.57
C ASN A 198 -9.64 -1.87 -21.80
N SER A 199 -8.33 -2.10 -21.87
CA SER A 199 -7.49 -1.71 -23.02
C SER A 199 -6.27 -2.60 -23.20
N ASP A 200 -5.73 -2.60 -24.43
CA ASP A 200 -4.47 -3.28 -24.79
C ASP A 200 -3.30 -2.29 -24.94
N LEU A 201 -3.47 -1.00 -24.61
CA LEU A 201 -2.41 0.00 -24.70
C LEU A 201 -1.33 -0.21 -23.64
N PRO A 202 -0.06 0.21 -23.88
CA PRO A 202 1.01 0.20 -22.90
C PRO A 202 0.62 0.96 -21.62
N ILE A 203 1.01 0.43 -20.46
CA ILE A 203 0.77 1.03 -19.15
C ILE A 203 2.09 1.45 -18.52
N PHE A 204 2.28 2.75 -18.37
CA PHE A 204 3.36 3.35 -17.61
C PHE A 204 2.80 3.78 -16.26
N ALA A 205 3.47 3.43 -15.16
CA ALA A 205 2.95 3.65 -13.82
C ALA A 205 4.03 4.24 -12.92
N THR A 206 3.79 5.44 -12.36
CA THR A 206 4.74 6.13 -11.50
C THR A 206 4.15 6.44 -10.13
N MET A 207 4.97 6.19 -9.11
CA MET A 207 4.64 6.50 -7.72
C MET A 207 5.35 7.79 -7.31
N THR A 208 4.81 8.46 -6.30
CA THR A 208 5.43 9.63 -5.70
C THR A 208 5.87 9.33 -4.26
N PHE A 209 7.06 9.80 -3.88
CA PHE A 209 7.69 9.52 -2.59
C PHE A 209 8.04 10.80 -1.86
N GLY A 210 7.96 10.78 -0.53
CA GLY A 210 8.44 11.85 0.32
C GLY A 210 9.97 11.85 0.51
N GLU A 211 10.49 12.83 1.25
CA GLU A 211 11.91 12.94 1.59
C GLU A 211 12.46 11.74 2.36
N ASP A 212 11.59 11.04 3.10
CA ASP A 212 11.91 9.82 3.84
C ASP A 212 12.07 8.58 2.92
N GLY A 213 11.90 8.73 1.61
CA GLY A 213 11.97 7.66 0.62
C GLY A 213 10.76 6.72 0.63
N ARG A 214 9.62 7.15 1.18
CA ARG A 214 8.40 6.36 1.21
C ARG A 214 7.22 7.13 0.66
N THR A 215 6.21 6.40 0.21
CA THR A 215 4.91 7.02 -0.07
C THR A 215 4.24 7.41 1.24
N PHE A 216 3.24 8.24 1.16
CA PHE A 216 2.44 8.66 2.30
C PHE A 216 1.88 7.49 3.17
N LEU A 217 1.59 6.34 2.55
CA LEU A 217 1.14 5.13 3.25
C LEU A 217 2.26 4.15 3.64
N GLY A 218 3.52 4.54 3.46
CA GLY A 218 4.68 3.79 3.90
C GLY A 218 5.28 2.83 2.88
N THR A 219 4.82 2.86 1.62
CA THR A 219 5.36 2.02 0.56
C THR A 219 6.77 2.46 0.19
N SER A 220 7.75 1.55 0.23
CA SER A 220 9.11 1.82 -0.24
C SER A 220 9.24 1.67 -1.76
N PRO A 221 10.27 2.26 -2.40
CA PRO A 221 10.54 2.08 -3.82
C PRO A 221 10.70 0.61 -4.23
N GLN A 222 11.31 -0.22 -3.37
CA GLN A 222 11.46 -1.65 -3.59
C GLN A 222 10.11 -2.37 -3.65
N ILE A 223 9.21 -2.09 -2.69
CA ILE A 223 7.87 -2.69 -2.66
C ILE A 223 7.08 -2.25 -3.89
N ALA A 224 7.10 -0.96 -4.22
CA ALA A 224 6.46 -0.43 -5.42
C ALA A 224 6.95 -1.16 -6.68
N ALA A 225 8.26 -1.29 -6.86
CA ALA A 225 8.83 -1.97 -8.02
C ALA A 225 8.40 -3.46 -8.10
N ILE A 226 8.40 -4.18 -6.98
CA ILE A 226 7.97 -5.59 -6.91
C ILE A 226 6.48 -5.71 -7.29
N VAL A 227 5.63 -4.89 -6.69
CA VAL A 227 4.18 -4.99 -6.89
C VAL A 227 3.78 -4.56 -8.30
N LEU A 228 4.29 -3.43 -8.78
CA LEU A 228 3.98 -2.93 -10.12
C LEU A 228 4.47 -3.89 -11.22
N SER A 229 5.71 -4.41 -11.09
CA SER A 229 6.22 -5.45 -12.00
C SER A 229 5.33 -6.71 -12.00
N SER A 230 4.89 -7.16 -10.81
CA SER A 230 4.04 -8.35 -10.69
C SER A 230 2.64 -8.13 -11.25
N LEU A 231 2.07 -6.92 -11.11
CA LEU A 231 0.79 -6.52 -11.72
C LEU A 231 0.87 -6.44 -13.24
N GLY A 232 2.07 -6.41 -13.83
CA GLY A 232 2.29 -6.46 -15.26
C GLY A 232 2.12 -5.10 -15.94
N VAL A 233 2.61 -4.03 -15.33
CA VAL A 233 2.85 -2.75 -16.02
C VAL A 233 4.00 -2.91 -17.01
N ASP A 234 4.02 -2.08 -18.03
CA ASP A 234 5.05 -2.17 -19.08
C ASP A 234 6.29 -1.32 -18.75
N VAL A 235 6.08 -0.22 -18.00
CA VAL A 235 7.13 0.66 -17.44
C VAL A 235 6.68 1.08 -16.05
N LEU A 236 7.61 1.15 -15.11
CA LEU A 236 7.33 1.72 -13.79
C LEU A 236 8.33 2.82 -13.45
N GLY A 237 8.03 3.64 -12.45
CA GLY A 237 8.96 4.69 -12.11
C GLY A 237 8.51 5.60 -10.99
N VAL A 238 9.13 6.78 -10.98
CA VAL A 238 8.87 7.85 -10.03
C VAL A 238 8.60 9.15 -10.76
N ASN A 239 7.69 9.95 -10.23
CA ASN A 239 7.47 11.31 -10.70
C ASN A 239 7.12 12.25 -9.56
N CYS A 240 7.27 13.55 -9.81
CA CYS A 240 6.88 14.63 -8.91
C CYS A 240 7.58 14.61 -7.51
N SER A 241 7.04 15.33 -6.54
CA SER A 241 7.46 15.56 -5.17
C SER A 241 8.83 16.21 -4.99
N LEU A 242 9.89 15.62 -5.52
CA LEU A 242 11.27 15.95 -5.20
C LEU A 242 12.07 16.32 -6.45
N GLY A 243 13.21 16.97 -6.23
CA GLY A 243 14.22 17.20 -7.27
C GLY A 243 14.98 15.92 -7.64
N PRO A 244 15.72 15.94 -8.77
CA PRO A 244 16.35 14.72 -9.29
C PRO A 244 17.44 14.16 -8.37
N ASN A 245 18.15 14.99 -7.62
CA ASN A 245 19.17 14.55 -6.66
C ASN A 245 18.53 13.75 -5.49
N ASP A 246 17.39 14.21 -5.00
CA ASP A 246 16.68 13.59 -3.87
C ASP A 246 15.95 12.30 -4.30
N LEU A 247 15.47 12.24 -5.55
CA LEU A 247 14.85 11.03 -6.11
C LEU A 247 15.86 9.91 -6.44
N ARG A 248 17.13 10.23 -6.68
CA ARG A 248 18.13 9.24 -7.13
C ARG A 248 18.27 8.01 -6.21
N PRO A 249 18.32 8.12 -4.86
CA PRO A 249 18.36 6.95 -3.99
C PRO A 249 17.15 6.01 -4.19
N MET A 250 15.96 6.58 -4.37
CA MET A 250 14.71 5.84 -4.60
C MET A 250 14.71 5.13 -5.94
N VAL A 251 15.17 5.83 -6.98
CA VAL A 251 15.35 5.27 -8.33
C VAL A 251 16.34 4.11 -8.31
N SER A 252 17.48 4.27 -7.60
CA SER A 252 18.48 3.19 -7.46
C SER A 252 17.92 1.97 -6.73
N GLU A 253 17.02 2.16 -5.77
CA GLU A 253 16.31 1.05 -5.10
C GLU A 253 15.31 0.37 -6.05
N MET A 254 14.53 1.14 -6.82
CA MET A 254 13.59 0.61 -7.81
C MET A 254 14.31 -0.16 -8.92
N LEU A 255 15.43 0.35 -9.42
CA LEU A 255 16.24 -0.32 -10.45
C LEU A 255 16.72 -1.72 -10.03
N LYS A 256 16.98 -1.94 -8.74
CA LYS A 256 17.40 -3.24 -8.19
C LYS A 256 16.25 -4.26 -8.10
N ALA A 257 15.00 -3.81 -8.08
CA ALA A 257 13.82 -4.67 -7.88
C ALA A 257 12.91 -4.77 -9.12
N SER A 258 12.99 -3.82 -10.04
CA SER A 258 12.15 -3.76 -11.24
C SER A 258 12.62 -4.72 -12.33
N THR A 259 11.72 -5.57 -12.81
CA THR A 259 11.94 -6.45 -13.98
C THR A 259 11.55 -5.80 -15.31
N VAL A 260 11.02 -4.58 -15.27
CA VAL A 260 10.63 -3.80 -16.46
C VAL A 260 11.44 -2.48 -16.52
N PRO A 261 11.42 -1.75 -17.64
CA PRO A 261 12.06 -0.44 -17.75
C PRO A 261 11.64 0.52 -16.65
N VAL A 262 12.56 1.38 -16.22
CA VAL A 262 12.32 2.38 -15.16
C VAL A 262 12.30 3.77 -15.75
N MET A 263 11.29 4.55 -15.33
CA MET A 263 10.99 5.91 -15.73
C MET A 263 11.28 6.90 -14.59
N VAL A 264 11.75 8.09 -14.95
CA VAL A 264 11.93 9.22 -14.05
C VAL A 264 11.37 10.49 -14.66
N GLN A 265 10.50 11.19 -13.92
CA GLN A 265 10.01 12.53 -14.23
C GLN A 265 10.13 13.40 -12.96
N ALA A 266 11.32 13.95 -12.72
CA ALA A 266 11.61 14.73 -11.54
C ALA A 266 11.02 16.15 -11.62
N ASN A 267 10.79 16.77 -10.45
CA ASN A 267 10.56 18.21 -10.38
C ASN A 267 11.86 18.97 -10.63
N ALA A 268 11.75 20.24 -11.05
CA ALA A 268 12.89 21.15 -11.07
C ALA A 268 13.29 21.64 -9.67
N GLY A 269 13.26 20.75 -8.68
CA GLY A 269 13.42 21.03 -7.26
C GLY A 269 12.09 21.33 -6.57
N LEU A 270 12.18 21.84 -5.33
CA LEU A 270 11.00 22.25 -4.56
C LEU A 270 10.51 23.63 -5.02
N PRO A 271 9.19 23.86 -5.05
CA PRO A 271 8.64 25.18 -5.38
C PRO A 271 8.95 26.19 -4.27
N SER A 272 9.31 27.39 -4.65
CA SER A 272 9.40 28.59 -3.81
C SER A 272 8.72 29.75 -4.48
N ILE A 273 8.30 30.75 -3.72
CA ILE A 273 7.66 31.94 -4.31
C ILE A 273 8.64 33.13 -4.23
N VAL A 274 8.93 33.67 -5.39
CA VAL A 274 9.75 34.88 -5.53
C VAL A 274 8.94 35.93 -6.32
N ASP A 275 8.74 37.11 -5.72
CA ASP A 275 7.95 38.21 -6.31
C ASP A 275 6.52 37.77 -6.73
N GLY A 276 5.84 36.90 -5.94
CA GLY A 276 4.49 36.43 -6.21
C GLY A 276 4.40 35.40 -7.35
N LYS A 277 5.52 34.82 -7.78
CA LYS A 277 5.56 33.75 -8.80
C LYS A 277 6.19 32.48 -8.25
N THR A 278 5.62 31.36 -8.58
CA THR A 278 6.24 30.06 -8.26
C THR A 278 7.52 29.89 -9.08
N VAL A 279 8.64 29.69 -8.37
CA VAL A 279 9.96 29.45 -8.95
C VAL A 279 10.48 28.12 -8.38
N PHE A 280 11.18 27.37 -9.21
CA PHE A 280 11.79 26.11 -8.80
C PHE A 280 13.30 26.28 -8.66
N SER A 281 13.90 25.59 -7.68
CA SER A 281 15.25 25.86 -7.20
C SER A 281 16.36 25.25 -8.06
N VAL A 282 16.09 24.21 -8.85
CA VAL A 282 17.11 23.45 -9.60
C VAL A 282 17.16 23.91 -11.05
N ALA A 283 18.30 24.45 -11.47
CA ALA A 283 18.49 24.92 -12.85
C ALA A 283 18.68 23.74 -13.84
N PRO A 284 18.42 23.94 -15.16
CA PRO A 284 18.51 22.87 -16.17
C PRO A 284 19.88 22.15 -16.23
N ASP A 285 21.00 22.83 -15.93
CA ASP A 285 22.33 22.23 -15.93
C ASP A 285 22.55 21.28 -14.74
N GLU A 286 22.11 21.68 -13.56
CA GLU A 286 22.16 20.84 -12.36
C GLU A 286 21.19 19.66 -12.47
N TYR A 287 19.99 19.91 -12.97
CA TYR A 287 18.97 18.91 -13.21
C TYR A 287 19.50 17.76 -14.08
N ILE A 288 20.11 18.10 -15.23
CA ILE A 288 20.56 17.11 -16.18
C ILE A 288 21.76 16.30 -15.67
N GLU A 289 22.62 16.84 -14.79
CA GLU A 289 23.70 16.09 -14.17
C GLU A 289 23.17 14.94 -13.31
N ALA A 290 22.10 15.19 -12.52
CA ALA A 290 21.47 14.18 -11.70
C ALA A 290 20.71 13.13 -12.54
N VAL A 291 19.96 13.57 -13.59
CA VAL A 291 19.28 12.66 -14.51
C VAL A 291 20.29 11.79 -15.26
N ALA A 292 21.42 12.34 -15.69
CA ALA A 292 22.50 11.58 -16.36
C ALA A 292 23.03 10.45 -15.47
N ALA A 293 23.21 10.71 -14.17
CA ALA A 293 23.62 9.69 -13.23
C ALA A 293 22.61 8.54 -13.11
N MET A 294 21.29 8.85 -13.10
CA MET A 294 20.23 7.83 -13.07
C MET A 294 20.14 7.05 -14.39
N VAL A 295 20.36 7.71 -15.52
CA VAL A 295 20.45 7.07 -16.85
C VAL A 295 21.63 6.08 -16.88
N ASP A 296 22.78 6.46 -16.33
CA ASP A 296 23.95 5.57 -16.23
C ASP A 296 23.73 4.40 -15.26
N GLU A 297 22.82 4.52 -14.29
CA GLU A 297 22.37 3.44 -13.39
C GLU A 297 21.34 2.50 -14.05
N GLY A 298 20.69 2.90 -15.16
CA GLY A 298 19.77 2.02 -15.91
C GLY A 298 18.35 2.55 -16.10
N VAL A 299 18.09 3.83 -15.83
CA VAL A 299 16.84 4.50 -16.26
C VAL A 299 16.82 4.57 -17.79
N SER A 300 15.69 4.23 -18.40
CA SER A 300 15.53 4.20 -19.85
C SER A 300 14.39 5.08 -20.38
N VAL A 301 13.56 5.63 -19.50
CA VAL A 301 12.51 6.60 -19.85
C VAL A 301 12.71 7.85 -19.00
N VAL A 302 12.83 9.00 -19.63
CA VAL A 302 13.09 10.28 -18.98
C VAL A 302 12.04 11.32 -19.38
N GLY A 303 11.82 12.28 -18.53
CA GLY A 303 10.92 13.40 -18.71
C GLY A 303 10.89 14.28 -17.48
N GLY A 304 10.12 15.35 -17.53
CA GLY A 304 10.03 16.30 -16.44
C GLY A 304 8.64 16.33 -15.79
N CYS A 305 8.60 16.78 -14.53
CA CYS A 305 7.36 17.10 -13.83
C CYS A 305 7.39 18.58 -13.38
N CYS A 306 6.76 18.94 -12.28
CA CYS A 306 6.58 20.33 -11.85
C CYS A 306 7.85 21.19 -11.95
N GLY A 307 7.72 22.39 -12.49
CA GLY A 307 8.81 23.36 -12.69
C GLY A 307 9.66 23.15 -13.93
N THR A 308 9.59 22.01 -14.59
CA THR A 308 10.32 21.80 -15.86
C THR A 308 9.61 22.50 -17.03
N ASN A 309 10.39 22.84 -18.03
CA ASN A 309 9.95 23.49 -19.26
C ASN A 309 10.75 22.94 -20.44
N PRO A 310 10.57 23.42 -21.68
CA PRO A 310 11.30 22.93 -22.84
C PRO A 310 12.83 22.95 -22.71
N ASP A 311 13.43 23.84 -21.91
CA ASP A 311 14.89 23.90 -21.73
C ASP A 311 15.42 22.64 -21.02
N TYR A 312 14.67 22.07 -20.05
CA TYR A 312 15.01 20.82 -19.34
C TYR A 312 14.91 19.63 -20.30
N ILE A 313 13.81 19.54 -21.02
CA ILE A 313 13.55 18.42 -21.95
C ILE A 313 14.52 18.42 -23.12
N ALA A 314 14.92 19.60 -23.64
CA ALA A 314 15.99 19.70 -24.63
C ALA A 314 17.30 19.03 -24.15
N LYS A 315 17.65 19.21 -22.88
CA LYS A 315 18.86 18.60 -22.29
C LYS A 315 18.71 17.10 -22.12
N GLU A 316 17.52 16.61 -21.67
CA GLU A 316 17.25 15.17 -21.59
C GLU A 316 17.30 14.50 -22.97
N ALA A 317 16.67 15.10 -23.98
CA ALA A 317 16.72 14.61 -25.35
C ALA A 317 18.16 14.56 -25.88
N ALA A 318 18.96 15.60 -25.62
CA ALA A 318 20.37 15.64 -25.99
C ALA A 318 21.22 14.60 -25.22
N LEU A 319 20.92 14.36 -23.93
CA LEU A 319 21.60 13.37 -23.09
C LEU A 319 21.47 11.96 -23.66
N VAL A 320 20.30 11.56 -24.11
CA VAL A 320 20.01 10.20 -24.59
C VAL A 320 20.22 10.02 -26.09
N ALA A 321 20.44 11.10 -26.83
CA ALA A 321 20.61 11.07 -28.28
C ALA A 321 21.79 10.16 -28.70
N GLY A 322 21.51 9.16 -29.52
CA GLY A 322 22.52 8.23 -30.04
C GLY A 322 23.09 7.23 -29.02
N ARG A 323 22.53 7.20 -27.80
CA ARG A 323 22.87 6.22 -26.77
C ARG A 323 21.89 5.05 -26.79
N ALA A 324 22.30 3.93 -26.23
CA ALA A 324 21.45 2.81 -25.86
C ALA A 324 21.30 2.78 -24.32
N PRO A 325 20.14 2.37 -23.78
CA PRO A 325 19.99 2.13 -22.34
C PRO A 325 20.98 1.08 -21.81
N VAL A 326 21.26 1.14 -20.53
CA VAL A 326 22.04 0.10 -19.83
C VAL A 326 21.19 -1.17 -19.78
N GLU A 327 21.72 -2.26 -20.27
CA GLU A 327 21.08 -3.57 -20.18
C GLU A 327 21.00 -4.01 -18.72
N ARG A 328 19.80 -4.40 -18.29
CA ARG A 328 19.51 -4.83 -16.92
C ARG A 328 18.98 -6.25 -16.93
N ASP A 329 19.61 -7.12 -16.16
CA ASP A 329 19.13 -8.50 -15.91
C ASP A 329 18.74 -8.61 -14.43
N VAL A 330 17.52 -8.20 -14.10
CA VAL A 330 16.97 -8.25 -12.75
C VAL A 330 15.99 -9.41 -12.65
N ALA A 331 16.36 -10.41 -11.85
CA ALA A 331 15.48 -11.54 -11.58
C ALA A 331 14.25 -11.08 -10.75
N PRO A 332 13.05 -11.64 -11.01
CA PRO A 332 11.88 -11.37 -10.19
C PRO A 332 12.15 -11.65 -8.71
N ALA A 333 11.77 -10.71 -7.84
CA ALA A 333 11.93 -10.86 -6.41
C ALA A 333 11.16 -12.07 -5.90
N CYS A 334 11.85 -12.92 -5.13
CA CYS A 334 11.23 -14.07 -4.49
C CYS A 334 10.64 -13.65 -3.14
N GLY A 335 9.32 -13.63 -3.01
CA GLY A 335 8.64 -13.27 -1.77
C GLY A 335 7.30 -12.60 -1.99
N ILE A 336 6.75 -12.11 -0.90
CA ILE A 336 5.43 -11.49 -0.80
C ILE A 336 5.53 -10.14 -0.09
N THR A 337 4.58 -9.26 -0.38
CA THR A 337 4.56 -7.92 0.23
C THR A 337 3.16 -7.53 0.70
N SER A 338 3.09 -6.71 1.72
CA SER A 338 1.97 -5.80 1.95
C SER A 338 2.26 -4.45 1.28
N ALA A 339 1.50 -3.43 1.61
CA ALA A 339 1.77 -2.06 1.16
C ALA A 339 3.08 -1.48 1.72
N SER A 340 3.48 -1.87 2.93
CA SER A 340 4.59 -1.26 3.67
C SER A 340 5.69 -2.22 4.13
N HIS A 341 5.48 -3.53 3.98
CA HIS A 341 6.42 -4.55 4.42
C HIS A 341 6.64 -5.61 3.34
N ALA A 342 7.89 -6.07 3.19
CA ALA A 342 8.25 -7.13 2.25
C ALA A 342 8.90 -8.31 2.99
N THR A 343 8.37 -9.49 2.78
CA THR A 343 8.96 -10.76 3.22
C THR A 343 9.64 -11.39 2.02
N LEU A 344 10.94 -11.14 1.88
CA LEU A 344 11.76 -11.63 0.76
C LEU A 344 12.62 -12.81 1.21
N LEU A 345 12.86 -13.74 0.30
CA LEU A 345 13.61 -14.96 0.55
C LEU A 345 14.82 -15.03 -0.40
N ALA A 346 16.02 -15.08 0.16
CA ALA A 346 17.25 -15.29 -0.58
C ALA A 346 17.92 -16.58 -0.10
N GLY A 347 18.61 -17.28 -0.98
CA GLY A 347 19.39 -18.46 -0.60
C GLY A 347 18.60 -19.48 0.24
N ARG A 348 19.00 -19.63 1.50
CA ARG A 348 18.39 -20.52 2.52
C ARG A 348 17.57 -19.78 3.58
N ASP A 349 17.19 -18.55 3.32
CA ASP A 349 16.35 -17.75 4.20
C ASP A 349 15.03 -18.45 4.46
N VAL A 350 14.50 -18.26 5.68
CA VAL A 350 13.23 -18.81 6.10
C VAL A 350 12.31 -17.69 6.60
N ALA A 351 11.01 -17.84 6.33
CA ALA A 351 9.98 -16.91 6.81
C ALA A 351 8.77 -17.68 7.33
N THR A 352 8.24 -17.27 8.46
CA THR A 352 7.14 -17.96 9.14
C THR A 352 5.79 -17.40 8.75
N ILE A 353 4.82 -18.28 8.46
CA ILE A 353 3.42 -17.93 8.23
C ILE A 353 2.62 -18.28 9.47
N GLY A 354 1.97 -17.28 10.06
CA GLY A 354 1.13 -17.46 11.25
C GLY A 354 -0.20 -18.14 10.94
N GLU A 355 -0.48 -19.30 11.56
CA GLU A 355 -1.64 -20.18 11.28
C GLU A 355 -2.92 -19.84 12.06
N ARG A 356 -2.95 -18.75 12.86
CA ARG A 356 -4.01 -18.61 13.86
C ARG A 356 -5.33 -18.08 13.31
N ILE A 357 -5.33 -17.41 12.17
CA ILE A 357 -6.55 -16.93 11.48
C ILE A 357 -7.02 -17.99 10.48
N ASN A 358 -7.20 -19.21 10.96
CA ASN A 358 -7.77 -20.33 10.22
C ASN A 358 -8.74 -21.06 11.14
N PRO A 359 -10.05 -21.18 10.77
CA PRO A 359 -11.09 -21.71 11.64
C PRO A 359 -10.98 -23.21 11.93
N THR A 360 -10.12 -23.96 11.23
CA THR A 360 -9.94 -25.38 11.42
C THR A 360 -9.52 -25.72 12.86
N GLY A 361 -10.37 -26.45 13.58
CA GLY A 361 -10.12 -26.84 14.98
C GLY A 361 -10.31 -25.73 16.03
N LYS A 362 -10.57 -24.46 15.66
CA LYS A 362 -10.64 -23.31 16.58
C LYS A 362 -12.08 -22.85 16.83
N LYS A 363 -12.69 -23.32 17.92
CA LYS A 363 -14.10 -23.03 18.26
C LYS A 363 -14.39 -21.53 18.42
N LYS A 364 -13.49 -20.78 19.07
CA LYS A 364 -13.66 -19.33 19.31
C LYS A 364 -13.63 -18.55 18.00
N LEU A 365 -12.69 -18.86 17.11
CA LEU A 365 -12.59 -18.20 15.81
C LEU A 365 -13.83 -18.50 14.95
N LYS A 366 -14.32 -19.76 14.94
CA LYS A 366 -15.57 -20.10 14.25
C LYS A 366 -16.77 -19.30 14.75
N ALA A 367 -16.89 -19.12 16.07
CA ALA A 367 -17.94 -18.31 16.66
C ALA A 367 -17.80 -16.84 16.23
N ALA A 368 -16.60 -16.28 16.34
CA ALA A 368 -16.32 -14.90 15.95
C ALA A 368 -16.67 -14.62 14.46
N LEU A 369 -16.28 -15.51 13.55
CA LEU A 369 -16.59 -15.36 12.13
C LEU A 369 -18.11 -15.43 11.86
N ARG A 370 -18.86 -16.34 12.53
CA ARG A 370 -20.32 -16.44 12.39
C ARG A 370 -21.05 -15.23 12.95
N GLU A 371 -20.55 -14.67 14.03
CA GLU A 371 -21.12 -13.50 14.71
C GLU A 371 -20.69 -12.17 14.08
N GLY A 372 -19.77 -12.21 13.10
CA GLY A 372 -19.16 -11.00 12.51
C GLY A 372 -18.27 -10.23 13.50
N ASN A 373 -17.80 -10.89 14.55
CA ASN A 373 -16.88 -10.31 15.54
C ASN A 373 -15.47 -10.27 14.98
N LEU A 374 -15.20 -9.29 14.14
CA LEU A 374 -13.89 -9.13 13.49
C LEU A 374 -12.80 -8.68 14.48
N ASP A 375 -13.14 -7.99 15.56
CA ASP A 375 -12.16 -7.55 16.57
C ASP A 375 -11.39 -8.71 17.18
N TYR A 376 -12.05 -9.88 17.38
CA TYR A 376 -11.36 -11.08 17.81
C TYR A 376 -10.32 -11.54 16.77
N VAL A 377 -10.67 -11.49 15.47
CA VAL A 377 -9.77 -11.91 14.39
C VAL A 377 -8.59 -10.95 14.27
N LEU A 378 -8.83 -9.65 14.38
CA LEU A 378 -7.79 -8.62 14.37
C LEU A 378 -6.85 -8.78 15.57
N GLY A 379 -7.37 -9.13 16.75
CA GLY A 379 -6.55 -9.48 17.91
C GLY A 379 -5.62 -10.67 17.67
N GLU A 380 -6.06 -11.68 16.90
CA GLU A 380 -5.19 -12.80 16.50
C GLU A 380 -4.12 -12.33 15.48
N ALA A 381 -4.44 -11.45 14.55
CA ALA A 381 -3.46 -10.86 13.62
C ALA A 381 -2.37 -10.11 14.37
N ILE A 382 -2.75 -9.19 15.25
CA ILE A 382 -1.83 -8.39 16.07
C ILE A 382 -0.94 -9.31 16.92
N SER A 383 -1.53 -10.32 17.58
CA SER A 383 -0.78 -11.23 18.44
C SER A 383 0.28 -12.03 17.69
N GLN A 384 0.00 -12.43 16.46
CA GLN A 384 0.97 -13.13 15.61
C GLN A 384 2.07 -12.19 15.09
N THR A 385 1.71 -10.94 14.77
CA THR A 385 2.67 -9.90 14.39
C THR A 385 3.65 -9.62 15.52
N GLU A 386 3.15 -9.40 16.74
CA GLU A 386 3.99 -9.19 17.93
C GLU A 386 4.85 -10.42 18.27
N ALA A 387 4.38 -11.62 17.97
CA ALA A 387 5.14 -12.86 18.14
C ALA A 387 6.21 -13.09 17.08
N GLY A 388 6.38 -12.17 16.10
CA GLY A 388 7.43 -12.22 15.09
C GLY A 388 7.11 -13.17 13.93
N ALA A 389 5.84 -13.32 13.55
CA ALA A 389 5.50 -13.90 12.25
C ALA A 389 6.00 -13.00 11.11
N ASP A 390 6.34 -13.59 9.96
CA ASP A 390 6.76 -12.85 8.76
C ASP A 390 5.62 -12.67 7.75
N ALA A 391 4.56 -13.47 7.87
CA ALA A 391 3.31 -13.39 7.12
C ALA A 391 2.15 -13.99 7.92
N LEU A 392 0.91 -13.71 7.51
CA LEU A 392 -0.30 -14.24 8.15
C LEU A 392 -1.13 -15.06 7.18
N ASP A 393 -1.50 -16.29 7.57
CA ASP A 393 -2.51 -17.09 6.87
C ASP A 393 -3.91 -16.62 7.27
N VAL A 394 -4.76 -16.32 6.27
CA VAL A 394 -6.11 -15.79 6.47
C VAL A 394 -7.12 -16.67 5.75
N ASN A 395 -7.92 -17.38 6.54
CA ASN A 395 -8.97 -18.29 6.06
C ASN A 395 -10.31 -17.97 6.72
N ALA A 396 -11.35 -17.82 5.91
CA ALA A 396 -12.73 -17.60 6.34
C ALA A 396 -13.68 -18.75 5.96
N GLY A 397 -13.16 -19.90 5.52
CA GLY A 397 -13.94 -21.03 5.02
C GLY A 397 -14.85 -21.69 6.05
N LEU A 398 -16.08 -21.21 6.15
CA LEU A 398 -17.16 -21.78 6.95
C LEU A 398 -18.42 -21.90 6.10
N PRO A 399 -19.10 -23.06 6.10
CA PRO A 399 -20.29 -23.26 5.24
C PRO A 399 -21.45 -22.32 5.50
N GLU A 400 -21.51 -21.71 6.69
CA GLU A 400 -22.66 -20.92 7.13
C GLU A 400 -22.53 -19.41 6.87
N ILE A 401 -21.41 -18.95 6.28
CA ILE A 401 -21.16 -17.53 6.01
C ILE A 401 -20.85 -17.28 4.54
N ASP A 402 -20.98 -16.04 4.09
CA ASP A 402 -20.47 -15.61 2.79
C ASP A 402 -18.94 -15.48 2.89
N GLU A 403 -18.23 -16.49 2.38
CA GLU A 403 -16.79 -16.57 2.49
C GLU A 403 -16.10 -15.43 1.73
N ALA A 404 -16.56 -15.12 0.52
CA ALA A 404 -15.95 -14.05 -0.29
C ALA A 404 -16.08 -12.69 0.37
N ALA A 405 -17.28 -12.30 0.81
CA ALA A 405 -17.50 -11.03 1.49
C ALA A 405 -16.74 -10.95 2.83
N THR A 406 -16.68 -12.07 3.57
CA THR A 406 -15.95 -12.12 4.84
C THR A 406 -14.44 -11.98 4.61
N LEU A 407 -13.89 -12.68 3.63
CA LEU A 407 -12.46 -12.66 3.31
C LEU A 407 -12.01 -11.27 2.84
N VAL A 408 -12.80 -10.62 1.98
CA VAL A 408 -12.58 -9.22 1.55
C VAL A 408 -12.53 -8.28 2.76
N SER A 409 -13.50 -8.40 3.67
CA SER A 409 -13.54 -7.56 4.88
C SER A 409 -12.33 -7.83 5.81
N LEU A 410 -11.95 -9.10 5.99
CA LEU A 410 -10.79 -9.47 6.80
C LEU A 410 -9.49 -8.94 6.20
N VAL A 411 -9.28 -9.12 4.90
CA VAL A 411 -8.09 -8.63 4.19
C VAL A 411 -7.90 -7.14 4.39
N GLY A 412 -8.94 -6.33 4.14
CA GLY A 412 -8.86 -4.89 4.32
C GLY A 412 -8.55 -4.50 5.77
N LYS A 413 -9.28 -5.07 6.74
CA LYS A 413 -9.11 -4.71 8.16
C LYS A 413 -7.79 -5.21 8.76
N ILE A 414 -7.30 -6.40 8.38
CA ILE A 414 -6.01 -6.90 8.86
C ILE A 414 -4.87 -6.01 8.37
N GLN A 415 -4.92 -5.54 7.11
CA GLN A 415 -3.94 -4.59 6.59
C GLN A 415 -3.93 -3.24 7.34
N GLY A 416 -5.04 -2.88 7.98
CA GLY A 416 -5.12 -1.70 8.85
C GLY A 416 -4.41 -1.86 10.21
N VAL A 417 -4.22 -3.10 10.71
CA VAL A 417 -3.66 -3.35 12.05
C VAL A 417 -2.34 -4.12 12.04
N SER A 418 -1.98 -4.75 10.92
CA SER A 418 -0.74 -5.51 10.77
C SER A 418 -0.04 -5.12 9.46
N PRO A 419 1.27 -4.81 9.50
CA PRO A 419 2.05 -4.53 8.29
C PRO A 419 2.41 -5.80 7.52
N LEU A 420 2.19 -7.00 8.07
CA LEU A 420 2.66 -8.25 7.48
C LEU A 420 1.91 -8.61 6.19
N PRO A 421 2.61 -9.22 5.22
CA PRO A 421 1.96 -9.80 4.04
C PRO A 421 0.98 -10.90 4.40
N LEU A 422 -0.02 -11.13 3.52
CA LEU A 422 -1.04 -12.14 3.74
C LEU A 422 -0.91 -13.33 2.79
N GLN A 423 -1.17 -14.50 3.33
CA GLN A 423 -1.52 -15.71 2.60
C GLN A 423 -3.06 -15.81 2.58
N ILE A 424 -3.63 -15.75 1.39
CA ILE A 424 -5.08 -15.83 1.18
C ILE A 424 -5.44 -17.32 1.02
N ASP A 425 -6.06 -17.88 2.06
CA ASP A 425 -6.35 -19.31 2.14
C ASP A 425 -7.83 -19.58 1.91
N SER A 426 -8.16 -20.07 0.71
CA SER A 426 -9.49 -20.55 0.35
C SER A 426 -9.45 -21.59 -0.76
N SER A 427 -10.38 -22.52 -0.73
CA SER A 427 -10.62 -23.47 -1.81
C SER A 427 -11.62 -22.96 -2.87
N ASP A 428 -12.28 -21.82 -2.62
CA ASP A 428 -13.20 -21.18 -3.56
C ASP A 428 -12.46 -20.11 -4.38
N PRO A 429 -12.26 -20.32 -5.71
CA PRO A 429 -11.61 -19.36 -6.58
C PRO A 429 -12.29 -17.98 -6.57
N VAL A 430 -13.62 -17.92 -6.37
CA VAL A 430 -14.37 -16.66 -6.32
C VAL A 430 -13.98 -15.86 -5.07
N ALA A 431 -13.87 -16.53 -3.92
CA ALA A 431 -13.43 -15.89 -2.68
C ALA A 431 -11.96 -15.44 -2.76
N VAL A 432 -11.10 -16.28 -3.37
CA VAL A 432 -9.70 -15.93 -3.63
C VAL A 432 -9.61 -14.68 -4.49
N GLU A 433 -10.29 -14.66 -5.65
CA GLU A 433 -10.24 -13.52 -6.57
C GLU A 433 -10.73 -12.23 -5.93
N ALA A 434 -11.87 -12.28 -5.24
CA ALA A 434 -12.42 -11.13 -4.54
C ALA A 434 -11.43 -10.55 -3.49
N ALA A 435 -10.75 -11.42 -2.75
CA ALA A 435 -9.80 -11.02 -1.72
C ALA A 435 -8.51 -10.45 -2.32
N VAL A 436 -7.91 -11.11 -3.31
CA VAL A 436 -6.68 -10.61 -3.92
C VAL A 436 -6.89 -9.33 -4.71
N ARG A 437 -8.10 -9.08 -5.23
CA ARG A 437 -8.47 -7.83 -5.94
C ARG A 437 -8.27 -6.60 -5.05
N VAL A 438 -8.70 -6.66 -3.80
CA VAL A 438 -8.64 -5.53 -2.84
C VAL A 438 -7.40 -5.55 -1.94
N TYR A 439 -6.49 -6.49 -2.14
CA TYR A 439 -5.27 -6.57 -1.35
C TYR A 439 -4.22 -5.56 -1.84
N SER A 440 -3.70 -4.73 -0.95
CA SER A 440 -2.61 -3.79 -1.24
C SER A 440 -1.25 -4.46 -1.04
N GLY A 441 -0.61 -4.83 -2.14
CA GLY A 441 0.66 -5.56 -2.14
C GLY A 441 0.65 -6.78 -3.06
N LYS A 442 1.63 -7.68 -2.85
CA LYS A 442 1.76 -8.97 -3.55
C LYS A 442 1.48 -10.11 -2.56
N PRO A 443 0.26 -10.66 -2.48
CA PRO A 443 -0.10 -11.76 -1.58
C PRO A 443 0.37 -13.10 -2.13
N ILE A 444 0.22 -14.15 -1.31
CA ILE A 444 0.32 -15.54 -1.75
C ILE A 444 -1.05 -16.20 -1.71
N ILE A 445 -1.45 -16.87 -2.78
CA ILE A 445 -2.70 -17.64 -2.85
C ILE A 445 -2.45 -19.06 -2.32
N ASN A 446 -3.22 -19.49 -1.36
CA ASN A 446 -3.25 -20.85 -0.83
C ASN A 446 -4.65 -21.47 -1.12
N SER A 447 -4.85 -22.31 -2.15
CA SER A 447 -3.82 -22.93 -2.95
C SER A 447 -4.34 -23.40 -4.32
N VAL A 448 -3.42 -23.78 -5.18
CA VAL A 448 -3.69 -24.61 -6.36
C VAL A 448 -3.20 -26.04 -6.09
N ASN A 449 -3.70 -27.01 -6.81
CA ASN A 449 -3.22 -28.40 -6.75
C ASN A 449 -3.03 -29.01 -8.15
N GLY A 450 -2.53 -30.23 -8.26
CA GLY A 450 -2.22 -30.88 -9.52
C GLY A 450 -3.42 -31.31 -10.36
N LYS A 451 -4.68 -31.06 -9.93
CA LYS A 451 -5.86 -31.31 -10.73
C LYS A 451 -6.04 -30.22 -11.79
N GLN A 452 -6.41 -30.60 -13.01
CA GLN A 452 -6.57 -29.63 -14.10
C GLN A 452 -7.59 -28.53 -13.78
N GLU A 453 -8.72 -28.88 -13.18
CA GLU A 453 -9.75 -27.94 -12.76
C GLU A 453 -9.20 -26.84 -11.81
N SER A 454 -8.32 -27.23 -10.85
CA SER A 454 -7.70 -26.30 -9.92
C SER A 454 -6.67 -25.40 -10.60
N LEU A 455 -5.87 -25.97 -11.52
CA LEU A 455 -4.88 -25.23 -12.30
C LEU A 455 -5.54 -24.16 -13.17
N ASP A 456 -6.61 -24.55 -13.89
CA ASP A 456 -7.35 -23.65 -14.79
C ASP A 456 -8.12 -22.55 -14.05
N ALA A 457 -8.53 -22.80 -12.80
CA ALA A 457 -9.25 -21.82 -12.00
C ALA A 457 -8.34 -20.81 -11.28
N VAL A 458 -7.20 -21.25 -10.72
CA VAL A 458 -6.39 -20.42 -9.80
C VAL A 458 -5.20 -19.74 -10.49
N LEU A 459 -4.53 -20.42 -11.44
CA LEU A 459 -3.34 -19.83 -12.08
C LEU A 459 -3.64 -18.55 -12.87
N PRO A 460 -4.79 -18.42 -13.60
CA PRO A 460 -5.15 -17.16 -14.22
C PRO A 460 -5.34 -16.02 -13.23
N ILE A 461 -5.95 -16.28 -12.04
CA ILE A 461 -6.11 -15.31 -10.97
C ILE A 461 -4.73 -14.87 -10.46
N ALA A 462 -3.84 -15.82 -10.14
CA ALA A 462 -2.50 -15.53 -9.68
C ALA A 462 -1.73 -14.64 -10.67
N LYS A 463 -1.80 -14.95 -11.98
CA LYS A 463 -1.18 -14.14 -13.02
C LYS A 463 -1.79 -12.77 -13.18
N HIS A 464 -3.12 -12.68 -13.15
CA HIS A 464 -3.83 -11.42 -13.37
C HIS A 464 -3.52 -10.40 -12.28
N TYR A 465 -3.52 -10.84 -11.02
CA TYR A 465 -3.26 -9.98 -9.86
C TYR A 465 -1.80 -9.94 -9.39
N GLY A 466 -0.90 -10.64 -10.10
CA GLY A 466 0.53 -10.65 -9.76
C GLY A 466 0.85 -11.34 -8.43
N CYS A 467 0.08 -12.37 -8.05
CA CYS A 467 0.22 -13.09 -6.80
C CYS A 467 1.26 -14.19 -6.86
N ALA A 468 1.90 -14.51 -5.73
CA ALA A 468 2.55 -15.79 -5.53
C ALA A 468 1.50 -16.88 -5.27
N VAL A 469 1.85 -18.16 -5.45
CA VAL A 469 0.90 -19.27 -5.34
C VAL A 469 1.52 -20.47 -4.62
N VAL A 470 0.73 -21.07 -3.72
CA VAL A 470 1.03 -22.36 -3.11
C VAL A 470 0.49 -23.48 -3.99
N GLY A 471 1.35 -24.42 -4.37
CA GLY A 471 0.99 -25.63 -5.12
C GLY A 471 1.00 -26.87 -4.22
N LEU A 472 -0.17 -27.45 -3.98
CA LEU A 472 -0.28 -28.67 -3.18
C LEU A 472 0.10 -29.91 -4.00
N ALA A 473 1.02 -30.74 -3.50
CA ALA A 473 1.49 -31.96 -4.18
C ALA A 473 0.44 -33.08 -4.10
N LEU A 474 -0.77 -32.83 -4.62
CA LEU A 474 -1.86 -33.80 -4.80
C LEU A 474 -2.51 -33.65 -6.17
N ASP A 475 -3.01 -34.73 -6.72
CA ASP A 475 -3.73 -34.79 -7.99
C ASP A 475 -5.06 -35.55 -7.90
N GLU A 476 -5.61 -35.96 -9.03
CA GLU A 476 -6.86 -36.71 -9.12
C GLU A 476 -6.82 -38.05 -8.38
N ARG A 477 -5.62 -38.57 -8.11
CA ARG A 477 -5.40 -39.85 -7.39
C ARG A 477 -5.22 -39.62 -5.87
N GLY A 478 -5.19 -38.37 -5.44
CA GLY A 478 -4.93 -37.98 -4.06
C GLY A 478 -3.46 -37.62 -3.80
N ILE A 479 -3.02 -37.73 -2.54
CA ILE A 479 -1.65 -37.43 -2.13
C ILE A 479 -0.75 -38.64 -2.41
N PRO A 480 0.30 -38.50 -3.26
CA PRO A 480 1.22 -39.61 -3.50
C PRO A 480 2.01 -39.98 -2.25
N PRO A 481 2.20 -41.26 -1.93
CA PRO A 481 2.89 -41.68 -0.72
C PRO A 481 4.43 -41.54 -0.80
N THR A 482 4.99 -41.40 -2.00
CA THR A 482 6.47 -41.35 -2.22
C THR A 482 6.92 -39.93 -2.59
N ALA A 483 8.20 -39.67 -2.35
CA ALA A 483 8.84 -38.40 -2.74
C ALA A 483 8.79 -38.16 -4.24
N GLU A 484 9.05 -39.20 -5.04
CA GLU A 484 9.01 -39.13 -6.49
C GLU A 484 7.60 -38.80 -7.03
N GLY A 485 6.56 -39.38 -6.40
CA GLY A 485 5.17 -39.10 -6.73
C GLY A 485 4.79 -37.66 -6.43
N ARG A 486 5.14 -37.15 -5.26
CA ARG A 486 4.92 -35.74 -4.86
C ARG A 486 5.68 -34.76 -5.77
N PHE A 487 6.93 -35.09 -6.09
CA PHE A 487 7.73 -34.32 -7.04
C PHE A 487 7.09 -34.27 -8.44
N ALA A 488 6.56 -35.39 -8.95
CA ALA A 488 5.91 -35.41 -10.26
C ALA A 488 4.66 -34.49 -10.32
N VAL A 489 3.89 -34.43 -9.23
CA VAL A 489 2.76 -33.47 -9.15
C VAL A 489 3.25 -32.02 -9.05
N ALA A 490 4.27 -31.78 -8.22
CA ALA A 490 4.89 -30.45 -8.11
C ALA A 490 5.44 -29.97 -9.47
N GLN A 491 6.12 -30.86 -10.22
CA GLN A 491 6.61 -30.56 -11.56
C GLN A 491 5.45 -30.17 -12.51
N ARG A 492 4.34 -30.91 -12.51
CA ARG A 492 3.15 -30.58 -13.31
C ARG A 492 2.63 -29.19 -12.99
N ILE A 493 2.53 -28.84 -11.68
CA ILE A 493 2.05 -27.51 -11.26
C ILE A 493 2.99 -26.42 -11.78
N VAL A 494 4.29 -26.59 -11.65
CA VAL A 494 5.30 -25.65 -12.14
C VAL A 494 5.24 -25.48 -13.65
N GLU A 495 5.16 -26.58 -14.41
CA GLU A 495 5.05 -26.57 -15.87
C GLU A 495 3.77 -25.88 -16.35
N GLU A 496 2.64 -26.04 -15.66
CA GLU A 496 1.41 -25.31 -15.96
C GLU A 496 1.56 -23.82 -15.62
N ALA A 497 2.14 -23.47 -14.47
CA ALA A 497 2.38 -22.08 -14.08
C ALA A 497 3.33 -21.35 -15.06
N ASP A 498 4.36 -22.06 -15.57
CA ASP A 498 5.26 -21.55 -16.62
C ASP A 498 4.49 -21.12 -17.90
N LYS A 499 3.41 -21.85 -18.27
CA LYS A 499 2.56 -21.51 -19.44
C LYS A 499 1.78 -20.20 -19.25
N TYR A 500 1.41 -19.88 -18.03
CA TYR A 500 0.79 -18.60 -17.67
C TYR A 500 1.83 -17.47 -17.47
N GLY A 501 3.13 -17.76 -17.57
CA GLY A 501 4.20 -16.80 -17.34
C GLY A 501 4.26 -16.34 -15.87
N ILE A 502 3.96 -17.24 -14.93
CA ILE A 502 4.17 -17.02 -13.50
C ILE A 502 5.64 -17.34 -13.20
N PRO A 503 6.42 -16.40 -12.64
CA PRO A 503 7.82 -16.64 -12.32
C PRO A 503 7.97 -17.78 -11.31
N ARG A 504 8.99 -18.60 -11.46
CA ARG A 504 9.28 -19.69 -10.49
C ARG A 504 9.57 -19.19 -9.08
N SER A 505 10.05 -17.96 -8.94
CA SER A 505 10.18 -17.25 -7.65
C SER A 505 8.86 -17.07 -6.91
N ASP A 506 7.74 -17.12 -7.62
CA ASP A 506 6.38 -16.92 -7.09
C ASP A 506 5.65 -18.23 -6.83
N ILE A 507 6.31 -19.38 -7.03
CA ILE A 507 5.73 -20.71 -6.82
C ILE A 507 6.30 -21.33 -5.54
N PHE A 508 5.39 -21.70 -4.62
CA PHE A 508 5.70 -22.34 -3.35
C PHE A 508 5.04 -23.71 -3.29
N ILE A 509 5.82 -24.78 -3.24
CA ILE A 509 5.26 -26.14 -3.22
C ILE A 509 5.08 -26.64 -1.79
N ASP A 510 3.84 -27.04 -1.45
CA ASP A 510 3.53 -27.81 -0.23
C ASP A 510 3.56 -29.31 -0.57
N CYS A 511 4.56 -30.00 -0.01
CA CYS A 511 4.69 -31.44 -0.17
C CYS A 511 3.67 -32.24 0.65
N LEU A 512 2.80 -31.61 1.42
CA LEU A 512 1.69 -32.13 2.22
C LEU A 512 2.14 -33.08 3.35
N VAL A 513 1.96 -32.61 4.56
CA VAL A 513 2.33 -33.37 5.77
C VAL A 513 1.19 -34.29 6.18
N MET A 514 1.48 -35.58 6.22
CA MET A 514 0.61 -36.60 6.78
C MET A 514 0.91 -36.85 8.26
N ALA A 515 -0.12 -37.19 9.03
CA ALA A 515 0.05 -37.47 10.46
C ALA A 515 0.98 -38.67 10.68
N ALA A 516 2.05 -38.48 11.43
CA ALA A 516 3.01 -39.57 11.77
C ALA A 516 2.37 -40.70 12.57
N SER A 517 1.25 -40.45 13.25
CA SER A 517 0.50 -41.47 13.99
C SER A 517 -0.12 -42.55 13.09
N THR A 518 -0.43 -42.20 11.82
CA THR A 518 -1.05 -43.11 10.87
C THR A 518 -0.14 -43.43 9.68
N ASN A 519 0.78 -42.53 9.31
CA ASN A 519 1.57 -42.59 8.08
C ASN A 519 3.08 -42.38 8.39
N GLN A 520 3.62 -43.10 9.37
CA GLN A 520 4.98 -42.88 9.89
C GLN A 520 6.06 -43.01 8.79
N ALA A 521 5.92 -43.96 7.87
CA ALA A 521 6.86 -44.19 6.77
C ALA A 521 6.93 -42.99 5.80
N GLU A 522 5.84 -42.22 5.66
CA GLU A 522 5.78 -41.09 4.73
C GLU A 522 6.54 -39.85 5.22
N VAL A 523 6.84 -39.74 6.51
CA VAL A 523 7.55 -38.58 7.08
C VAL A 523 8.91 -38.39 6.40
N VAL A 524 9.65 -39.46 6.16
CA VAL A 524 10.93 -39.39 5.44
C VAL A 524 10.73 -39.05 3.96
N GLU A 525 9.66 -39.54 3.33
CA GLU A 525 9.32 -39.25 1.95
C GLU A 525 8.94 -37.77 1.76
N ILE A 526 8.28 -37.15 2.74
CA ILE A 526 7.98 -35.72 2.74
C ILE A 526 9.28 -34.89 2.72
N LEU A 527 10.24 -35.22 3.62
CA LEU A 527 11.52 -34.51 3.67
C LEU A 527 12.34 -34.69 2.36
N ARG A 528 12.34 -35.90 1.80
CA ARG A 528 12.95 -36.15 0.48
C ARG A 528 12.28 -35.37 -0.64
N ALA A 529 10.96 -35.28 -0.64
CA ALA A 529 10.19 -34.52 -1.62
C ALA A 529 10.55 -33.03 -1.56
N ILE A 530 10.64 -32.43 -0.36
CA ILE A 530 11.08 -31.03 -0.17
C ILE A 530 12.47 -30.82 -0.83
N THR A 531 13.45 -31.69 -0.54
CA THR A 531 14.78 -31.60 -1.15
C THR A 531 14.73 -31.71 -2.66
N MET A 532 13.95 -32.65 -3.21
CA MET A 532 13.83 -32.84 -4.66
C MET A 532 13.19 -31.61 -5.34
N VAL A 533 12.15 -31.06 -4.77
CA VAL A 533 11.47 -29.84 -5.27
C VAL A 533 12.45 -28.68 -5.30
N LYS A 534 13.14 -28.45 -4.18
CA LYS A 534 14.09 -27.36 -4.03
C LYS A 534 15.24 -27.43 -5.04
N GLU A 535 15.86 -28.60 -5.16
CA GLU A 535 17.06 -28.78 -5.98
C GLU A 535 16.78 -28.89 -7.48
N ARG A 536 15.63 -29.49 -7.87
CA ARG A 536 15.39 -29.84 -9.28
C ARG A 536 14.42 -28.89 -9.99
N LEU A 537 13.45 -28.28 -9.27
CA LEU A 537 12.52 -27.32 -9.86
C LEU A 537 12.95 -25.87 -9.66
N GLY A 538 13.81 -25.58 -8.66
CA GLY A 538 14.28 -24.24 -8.36
C GLY A 538 13.17 -23.30 -7.85
N VAL A 539 12.10 -23.87 -7.29
CA VAL A 539 10.98 -23.15 -6.66
C VAL A 539 11.14 -23.13 -5.13
N ARG A 540 10.27 -22.41 -4.45
CA ARG A 540 10.22 -22.37 -2.99
C ARG A 540 9.29 -23.44 -2.42
N THR A 541 9.41 -23.66 -1.11
CA THR A 541 8.63 -24.65 -0.39
C THR A 541 7.90 -24.02 0.79
N VAL A 542 6.66 -24.45 0.99
CA VAL A 542 5.80 -24.09 2.13
C VAL A 542 5.28 -25.36 2.75
N LEU A 543 4.94 -25.35 4.05
CA LEU A 543 4.49 -26.57 4.71
C LEU A 543 3.67 -26.30 5.97
N GLY A 544 2.51 -26.93 6.08
CA GLY A 544 1.71 -26.97 7.30
C GLY A 544 2.35 -27.92 8.34
N VAL A 545 3.29 -27.43 9.16
CA VAL A 545 4.12 -28.22 10.07
C VAL A 545 3.29 -28.97 11.11
N SER A 546 2.24 -28.35 11.62
CA SER A 546 1.42 -28.87 12.74
C SER A 546 0.67 -30.18 12.41
N ASN A 547 0.57 -30.54 11.13
CA ASN A 547 -0.14 -31.73 10.69
C ASN A 547 0.59 -33.04 11.07
N VAL A 548 1.92 -33.05 11.16
CA VAL A 548 2.73 -34.23 11.46
C VAL A 548 2.35 -34.90 12.79
N SER A 549 1.89 -34.09 13.75
CA SER A 549 1.62 -34.55 15.13
C SER A 549 0.15 -34.85 15.43
N PHE A 550 -0.73 -34.86 14.44
CA PHE A 550 -2.15 -35.19 14.69
C PHE A 550 -2.28 -36.58 15.35
N GLY A 551 -3.07 -36.61 16.44
CA GLY A 551 -3.30 -37.84 17.23
C GLY A 551 -2.18 -38.20 18.23
N LEU A 552 -1.08 -37.43 18.29
CA LEU A 552 0.00 -37.65 19.24
C LEU A 552 -0.08 -36.73 20.46
N PRO A 553 0.37 -37.20 21.65
CA PRO A 553 0.52 -36.32 22.81
C PRO A 553 1.72 -35.39 22.67
N LEU A 554 1.75 -34.29 23.44
CA LEU A 554 2.85 -33.33 23.46
C LEU A 554 3.28 -32.87 22.05
N ARG A 555 2.30 -32.50 21.23
CA ARG A 555 2.42 -32.17 19.80
C ARG A 555 3.57 -31.24 19.48
N GLU A 556 3.82 -30.23 20.33
CA GLU A 556 4.88 -29.25 20.11
C GLU A 556 6.28 -29.86 20.02
N ILE A 557 6.56 -30.99 20.76
CA ILE A 557 7.86 -31.67 20.69
C ILE A 557 8.05 -32.28 19.28
N VAL A 558 7.01 -32.98 18.82
CA VAL A 558 7.02 -33.63 17.49
C VAL A 558 7.15 -32.59 16.39
N ASN A 559 6.34 -31.51 16.45
CA ASN A 559 6.34 -30.44 15.47
C ASN A 559 7.68 -29.70 15.40
N ALA A 560 8.28 -29.37 16.56
CA ALA A 560 9.58 -28.69 16.62
C ALA A 560 10.71 -29.55 16.05
N THR A 561 10.71 -30.85 16.34
CA THR A 561 11.68 -31.79 15.80
C THR A 561 11.52 -31.93 14.28
N PHE A 562 10.29 -32.06 13.80
CA PHE A 562 9.99 -32.14 12.37
C PHE A 562 10.33 -30.82 11.65
N LEU A 563 10.04 -29.66 12.24
CA LEU A 563 10.39 -28.34 11.70
C LEU A 563 11.90 -28.22 11.45
N ALA A 564 12.74 -28.60 12.42
CA ALA A 564 14.20 -28.57 12.27
C ALA A 564 14.68 -29.51 11.13
N ALA A 565 14.08 -30.68 11.00
CA ALA A 565 14.37 -31.62 9.92
C ALA A 565 13.91 -31.07 8.55
N ALA A 566 12.75 -30.41 8.50
CA ALA A 566 12.21 -29.81 7.29
C ALA A 566 13.07 -28.62 6.81
N PHE A 567 13.55 -27.78 7.72
CA PHE A 567 14.52 -26.73 7.38
C PHE A 567 15.80 -27.31 6.78
N SER A 568 16.33 -28.40 7.37
CA SER A 568 17.50 -29.09 6.82
C SER A 568 17.23 -29.66 5.43
N ALA A 569 16.00 -30.08 5.14
CA ALA A 569 15.57 -30.57 3.84
C ALA A 569 15.35 -29.45 2.79
N GLY A 570 15.25 -28.19 3.22
CA GLY A 570 15.10 -27.02 2.34
C GLY A 570 13.76 -26.32 2.43
N LEU A 571 13.01 -26.46 3.53
CA LEU A 571 11.77 -25.72 3.76
C LEU A 571 12.05 -24.23 3.90
N ASP A 572 11.32 -23.39 3.14
CA ASP A 572 11.42 -21.94 3.17
C ASP A 572 10.38 -21.30 4.08
N MET A 573 9.09 -21.69 3.97
CA MET A 573 7.98 -21.04 4.68
C MET A 573 7.14 -22.04 5.49
N PRO A 574 7.44 -22.28 6.75
CA PRO A 574 6.57 -23.08 7.62
C PRO A 574 5.30 -22.29 8.00
N ILE A 575 4.14 -22.95 7.87
CA ILE A 575 2.87 -22.48 8.44
C ILE A 575 2.80 -23.07 9.86
N LEU A 576 2.82 -22.19 10.86
CA LEU A 576 2.90 -22.60 12.27
C LEU A 576 2.29 -21.56 13.21
N ASN A 577 2.14 -21.92 14.49
CA ASN A 577 1.73 -20.99 15.54
C ASN A 577 2.94 -20.18 16.05
N PRO A 578 3.09 -18.89 15.70
CA PRO A 578 4.25 -18.10 16.13
C PRO A 578 4.27 -17.80 17.63
N LEU A 579 3.14 -17.95 18.32
CA LEU A 579 3.05 -17.80 19.78
C LEU A 579 3.71 -18.94 20.55
N SER A 580 4.09 -20.06 19.90
CA SER A 580 4.83 -21.13 20.55
C SER A 580 6.30 -20.77 20.67
N ALA A 581 6.77 -20.60 21.91
CA ALA A 581 8.17 -20.32 22.20
C ALA A 581 9.11 -21.38 21.60
N ARG A 582 8.69 -22.64 21.59
CA ARG A 582 9.47 -23.75 21.05
C ARG A 582 9.67 -23.66 19.54
N TYR A 583 8.67 -23.24 18.79
CA TYR A 583 8.83 -23.05 17.33
C TYR A 583 9.71 -21.85 17.04
N ARG A 584 9.55 -20.78 17.80
CA ARG A 584 10.37 -19.57 17.68
C ARG A 584 11.85 -19.86 17.95
N GLU A 585 12.17 -20.63 18.99
CA GLU A 585 13.53 -21.10 19.29
C GLU A 585 14.17 -21.83 18.11
N ILE A 586 13.43 -22.71 17.43
CA ILE A 586 13.91 -23.44 16.27
C ILE A 586 14.13 -22.48 15.07
N VAL A 587 13.19 -21.58 14.81
CA VAL A 587 13.29 -20.61 13.70
C VAL A 587 14.47 -19.67 13.89
N ASP A 588 14.60 -19.06 15.08
CA ASP A 588 15.67 -18.12 15.39
C ASP A 588 17.05 -18.80 15.34
N THR A 589 17.14 -20.01 15.88
CA THR A 589 18.36 -20.81 15.79
C THR A 589 18.71 -21.14 14.33
N TRP A 590 17.70 -21.50 13.51
CA TRP A 590 17.93 -21.80 12.11
C TRP A 590 18.41 -20.56 11.32
N ARG A 591 17.83 -19.39 11.58
CA ARG A 591 18.26 -18.12 10.97
C ARG A 591 19.74 -17.82 11.23
N VAL A 592 20.24 -18.13 12.43
CA VAL A 592 21.68 -18.06 12.73
C VAL A 592 22.46 -19.08 11.91
N LEU A 593 22.02 -20.35 11.90
CA LEU A 593 22.74 -21.45 11.25
C LEU A 593 22.80 -21.33 9.72
N CYS A 594 21.78 -20.74 9.09
CA CYS A 594 21.75 -20.52 7.64
C CYS A 594 22.37 -19.17 7.21
N GLY A 595 22.74 -18.30 8.16
CA GLY A 595 23.38 -17.01 7.89
C GLY A 595 22.41 -15.85 7.61
N GLN A 596 21.11 -16.05 7.78
CA GLN A 596 20.08 -15.01 7.63
C GLN A 596 20.20 -13.97 8.74
N ASP A 597 20.41 -14.40 10.00
CA ASP A 597 20.71 -13.52 11.12
C ASP A 597 22.21 -13.20 11.15
N VAL A 598 22.56 -12.09 10.49
CA VAL A 598 23.97 -11.66 10.33
C VAL A 598 24.59 -11.37 11.68
N SER A 599 25.71 -12.04 11.98
CA SER A 599 26.42 -11.95 13.27
C SER A 599 25.59 -12.36 14.49
N ALA A 600 24.51 -13.12 14.26
CA ALA A 600 23.59 -13.57 15.30
C ALA A 600 22.99 -12.45 16.17
N GLN A 601 22.83 -11.25 15.62
CA GLN A 601 22.40 -10.06 16.38
C GLN A 601 20.98 -10.22 16.93
N GLY A 602 20.06 -10.72 16.13
CA GLY A 602 18.68 -10.98 16.54
C GLY A 602 18.62 -12.02 17.64
N TYR A 603 19.34 -13.15 17.47
CA TYR A 603 19.41 -14.21 18.46
C TYR A 603 20.01 -13.74 19.78
N ILE A 604 21.11 -12.99 19.74
CA ILE A 604 21.73 -12.45 20.95
C ILE A 604 20.79 -11.48 21.67
N SER A 605 20.13 -10.60 20.95
CA SER A 605 19.14 -9.66 21.52
C SER A 605 18.02 -10.37 22.24
N GLU A 606 17.49 -11.45 21.64
CA GLU A 606 16.33 -12.19 22.19
C GLU A 606 16.72 -13.09 23.37
N TYR A 607 17.92 -13.72 23.35
CA TYR A 607 18.25 -14.81 24.26
C TYR A 607 19.34 -14.48 25.29
N ALA A 608 20.09 -13.36 25.18
CA ALA A 608 21.21 -13.03 26.08
C ALA A 608 20.81 -13.01 27.56
N ASN A 609 19.61 -12.59 27.89
CA ASN A 609 19.11 -12.48 29.26
C ASN A 609 18.20 -13.65 29.69
N LYS A 610 17.97 -14.66 28.82
CA LYS A 610 17.14 -15.82 29.15
C LYS A 610 17.97 -16.92 29.83
N SER A 611 17.54 -17.39 30.98
CA SER A 611 18.17 -18.55 31.61
C SER A 611 17.55 -19.86 31.10
N MET A 612 18.34 -20.95 31.05
CA MET A 612 17.86 -22.28 30.68
C MET A 612 16.67 -22.79 31.55
N SER A 613 16.58 -22.36 32.81
CA SER A 613 15.45 -22.64 33.67
C SER A 613 14.15 -21.91 33.26
N ALA A 614 14.26 -20.71 32.68
CA ALA A 614 13.11 -20.00 32.15
C ALA A 614 12.59 -20.64 30.84
N VAL A 615 13.51 -21.13 30.01
CA VAL A 615 13.17 -21.87 28.78
C VAL A 615 12.51 -23.20 29.07
N ALA A 616 12.97 -23.92 30.10
CA ALA A 616 12.37 -25.19 30.54
C ALA A 616 11.03 -25.03 31.29
N GLY A 617 10.83 -23.91 31.99
CA GLY A 617 9.60 -23.61 32.74
C GLY A 617 8.40 -23.28 31.84
N ALA A 618 8.63 -22.66 30.68
CA ALA A 618 7.56 -22.36 29.70
C ALA A 618 6.93 -23.63 29.10
N ALA A 619 7.65 -24.76 29.09
CA ALA A 619 7.15 -26.03 28.61
C ALA A 619 6.29 -26.82 29.68
N GLY A 620 6.34 -26.41 30.95
CA GLY A 620 5.65 -27.09 32.06
C GLY A 620 4.37 -26.41 32.55
N ALA A 621 4.05 -25.22 32.17
CA ALA A 621 2.99 -24.40 32.78
C ALA A 621 1.59 -24.54 32.15
N ALA A 622 1.35 -25.47 31.24
CA ALA A 622 0.07 -25.66 30.58
C ALA A 622 -1.01 -26.40 31.38
N THR A 623 -0.77 -26.75 32.65
CA THR A 623 -1.77 -27.45 33.49
C THR A 623 -1.69 -27.07 34.95
N VAL A 624 -1.91 -25.81 35.32
CA VAL A 624 -2.49 -25.50 36.67
C VAL A 624 -3.11 -24.10 36.57
N GLN A 625 -4.39 -24.00 36.93
CA GLN A 625 -5.11 -22.75 37.23
C GLN A 625 -4.41 -21.99 38.35
N GLY A 626 -4.18 -20.69 38.11
CA GLY A 626 -3.78 -19.83 39.21
C GLY A 626 -2.77 -18.77 38.77
N SER A 627 -3.20 -17.54 38.80
CA SER A 627 -2.46 -16.29 38.65
C SER A 627 -0.95 -16.37 38.95
N ALA A 628 -0.12 -16.15 37.95
CA ALA A 628 1.23 -15.65 38.12
C ALA A 628 1.73 -15.02 36.79
N SER A 629 2.26 -13.83 36.93
CA SER A 629 2.86 -12.94 35.94
C SER A 629 3.60 -13.61 34.78
N ALA A 630 3.30 -13.13 33.56
CA ALA A 630 4.06 -13.37 32.36
C ALA A 630 5.49 -12.79 32.51
N PRO A 631 6.52 -13.40 31.91
CA PRO A 631 7.85 -12.81 31.89
C PRO A 631 7.88 -11.54 31.03
N ALA A 632 8.58 -10.51 31.51
CA ALA A 632 8.73 -9.21 30.87
C ALA A 632 9.34 -9.31 29.47
N PRO A 633 8.91 -8.50 28.52
CA PRO A 633 9.52 -8.39 27.20
C PRO A 633 10.91 -7.75 27.27
N ALA A 634 11.74 -8.08 26.26
CA ALA A 634 13.11 -7.59 26.14
C ALA A 634 13.19 -6.07 26.03
N ALA A 635 14.26 -5.49 26.56
CA ALA A 635 14.52 -4.06 26.63
C ALA A 635 14.50 -3.40 25.24
N GLY A 636 13.44 -2.65 24.98
CA GLY A 636 13.20 -1.87 23.76
C GLY A 636 11.85 -1.19 23.79
N ASP A 637 10.80 -1.89 24.24
CA ASP A 637 9.44 -1.38 24.36
C ASP A 637 8.72 -2.12 25.52
N ALA A 638 9.28 -2.07 26.72
CA ALA A 638 8.67 -2.68 27.90
C ALA A 638 7.46 -1.87 28.36
N PHE A 639 6.25 -2.37 28.07
CA PHE A 639 5.03 -1.82 28.67
C PHE A 639 4.88 -2.38 30.10
N ASP A 640 4.54 -1.52 31.05
CA ASP A 640 4.16 -1.95 32.39
C ASP A 640 2.68 -2.37 32.42
N ASP A 641 2.41 -3.53 31.80
CA ASP A 641 1.05 -4.11 31.70
C ASP A 641 0.43 -4.41 33.08
N VAL A 642 1.20 -4.35 34.15
CA VAL A 642 0.72 -4.58 35.52
C VAL A 642 0.16 -3.30 36.12
N ALA A 643 0.79 -2.17 35.85
CA ALA A 643 0.39 -0.88 36.38
C ALA A 643 -0.88 -0.31 35.71
N ASP A 644 -1.06 -0.56 34.42
CA ASP A 644 -2.15 0.01 33.61
C ASP A 644 -3.07 -1.05 32.97
N PHE A 645 -3.00 -2.30 33.43
CA PHE A 645 -3.75 -3.45 32.89
C PHE A 645 -3.55 -3.65 31.37
N GLY A 646 -2.39 -3.23 30.85
CA GLY A 646 -2.04 -3.34 29.44
C GLY A 646 -2.61 -2.20 28.56
N LEU A 647 -3.19 -1.16 29.13
CA LEU A 647 -3.88 -0.09 28.41
C LEU A 647 -2.95 0.58 27.39
N ARG A 648 -1.74 1.00 27.80
CA ARG A 648 -0.76 1.65 26.91
C ARG A 648 -0.42 0.76 25.71
N ARG A 649 -0.14 -0.51 25.98
CA ARG A 649 0.10 -1.49 24.94
C ARG A 649 -1.08 -1.65 23.99
N PHE A 650 -2.31 -1.71 24.53
CA PHE A 650 -3.50 -1.85 23.70
C PHE A 650 -3.75 -0.64 22.80
N VAL A 651 -3.45 0.57 23.26
CA VAL A 651 -3.50 1.77 22.43
C VAL A 651 -2.42 1.68 21.35
N VAL A 652 -1.15 1.50 21.72
CA VAL A 652 -0.02 1.47 20.76
C VAL A 652 -0.19 0.37 19.69
N THR A 653 -0.77 -0.77 20.05
CA THR A 653 -0.98 -1.89 19.11
C THR A 653 -2.37 -1.92 18.47
N GLY A 654 -3.22 -0.92 18.70
CA GLY A 654 -4.55 -0.83 18.08
C GLY A 654 -5.56 -1.88 18.57
N ARG A 655 -5.39 -2.42 19.79
CA ARG A 655 -6.27 -3.48 20.34
C ARG A 655 -7.56 -2.93 20.94
N LYS A 656 -8.42 -2.39 20.10
CA LYS A 656 -9.71 -1.77 20.46
C LYS A 656 -10.56 -2.65 21.38
N ALA A 657 -10.67 -3.96 21.09
CA ALA A 657 -11.50 -4.90 21.85
C ALA A 657 -11.06 -5.08 23.31
N ASN A 658 -9.79 -4.82 23.62
CA ASN A 658 -9.25 -4.98 24.99
C ASN A 658 -9.42 -3.72 25.85
N MET A 659 -9.67 -2.57 25.23
CA MET A 659 -9.77 -1.28 25.90
C MET A 659 -10.87 -1.20 26.94
N PRO A 660 -12.12 -1.69 26.68
CA PRO A 660 -13.19 -1.60 27.67
C PRO A 660 -12.86 -2.29 29.00
N GLU A 661 -12.24 -3.47 28.95
CA GLU A 661 -11.87 -4.20 30.18
C GLU A 661 -10.72 -3.50 30.92
N ALA A 662 -9.68 -3.05 30.21
CA ALA A 662 -8.53 -2.37 30.80
C ALA A 662 -8.95 -1.05 31.48
N VAL A 663 -9.72 -0.22 30.79
CA VAL A 663 -10.22 1.06 31.32
C VAL A 663 -11.16 0.85 32.51
N SER A 664 -12.08 -0.13 32.44
CA SER A 664 -12.98 -0.43 33.56
C SER A 664 -12.22 -0.85 34.81
N LYS A 665 -11.16 -1.65 34.68
CA LYS A 665 -10.30 -2.04 35.79
C LYS A 665 -9.51 -0.87 36.37
N LEU A 666 -9.01 0.03 35.52
CA LEU A 666 -8.33 1.24 36.01
C LEU A 666 -9.31 2.17 36.77
N LEU A 667 -10.53 2.32 36.30
CA LEU A 667 -11.56 3.12 36.99
C LEU A 667 -12.00 2.56 38.36
N GLU A 668 -11.64 1.31 38.70
CA GLU A 668 -11.82 0.79 40.06
C GLU A 668 -10.81 1.37 41.06
N THR A 669 -9.67 1.87 40.58
CA THR A 669 -8.54 2.34 41.41
C THR A 669 -8.12 3.78 41.16
N CYS A 670 -8.42 4.32 40.00
CA CYS A 670 -8.07 5.67 39.56
C CYS A 670 -9.34 6.46 39.19
N ASP A 671 -9.26 7.77 39.30
CA ASP A 671 -10.33 8.61 38.77
C ASP A 671 -10.26 8.74 37.23
N ALA A 672 -11.35 9.19 36.61
CA ALA A 672 -11.43 9.31 35.17
C ALA A 672 -10.35 10.20 34.55
N MET A 673 -9.98 11.29 35.24
CA MET A 673 -8.95 12.23 34.76
C MET A 673 -7.55 11.63 34.87
N GLU A 674 -7.31 10.81 35.90
CA GLU A 674 -6.05 10.09 36.05
C GLU A 674 -5.89 9.02 34.96
N VAL A 675 -6.95 8.30 34.60
CA VAL A 675 -6.93 7.35 33.47
C VAL A 675 -6.63 8.08 32.15
N ILE A 676 -7.24 9.24 31.93
CA ILE A 676 -7.02 10.05 30.72
C ILE A 676 -5.58 10.57 30.68
N ASN A 677 -5.19 11.35 31.68
CA ASN A 677 -3.93 12.10 31.66
C ASN A 677 -2.71 11.23 32.02
N GLY A 678 -2.90 10.19 32.83
CA GLY A 678 -1.82 9.30 33.26
C GLY A 678 -1.57 8.10 32.33
N HIS A 679 -2.56 7.70 31.55
CA HIS A 679 -2.46 6.47 30.75
C HIS A 679 -2.82 6.65 29.27
N LEU A 680 -4.01 7.22 28.93
CA LEU A 680 -4.46 7.32 27.52
C LEU A 680 -3.63 8.34 26.74
N ILE A 681 -3.44 9.55 27.27
CA ILE A 681 -2.67 10.59 26.59
C ILE A 681 -1.21 10.17 26.39
N PRO A 682 -0.48 9.68 27.43
CA PRO A 682 0.90 9.22 27.23
C PRO A 682 1.03 8.04 26.24
N ALA A 683 -0.02 7.21 26.10
CA ALA A 683 -0.04 6.16 25.10
C ALA A 683 -0.17 6.71 23.67
N LEU A 684 -1.01 7.75 23.48
CA LEU A 684 -1.14 8.45 22.20
C LEU A 684 0.14 9.24 21.85
N ASP A 685 0.81 9.83 22.84
CA ASP A 685 2.10 10.52 22.63
C ASP A 685 3.18 9.54 22.15
N ASP A 686 3.23 8.30 22.70
CA ASP A 686 4.14 7.25 22.23
C ASP A 686 3.84 6.86 20.76
N VAL A 687 2.55 6.80 20.40
CA VAL A 687 2.11 6.54 19.01
C VAL A 687 2.57 7.68 18.09
N GLY A 688 2.41 8.93 18.50
CA GLY A 688 2.86 10.10 17.76
C GLY A 688 4.40 10.09 17.55
N GLU A 689 5.16 9.80 18.60
CA GLU A 689 6.63 9.68 18.51
C GLU A 689 7.09 8.56 17.57
N ARG A 690 6.38 7.43 17.54
CA ARG A 690 6.66 6.33 16.63
C ARG A 690 6.33 6.69 15.19
N PHE A 691 5.30 7.46 14.96
CA PHE A 691 4.94 8.00 13.65
C PHE A 691 6.00 9.00 13.16
N GLU A 692 6.41 9.97 13.98
CA GLU A 692 7.47 10.93 13.65
C GLU A 692 8.82 10.25 13.31
N LYS A 693 9.12 9.12 13.97
CA LYS A 693 10.34 8.35 13.73
C LYS A 693 10.22 7.38 12.53
N GLY A 694 9.12 7.42 11.77
CA GLY A 694 8.88 6.53 10.64
C GLY A 694 8.75 5.04 11.02
N LYS A 695 8.47 4.74 12.31
CA LYS A 695 8.19 3.37 12.77
C LYS A 695 6.74 2.97 12.58
N PHE A 696 5.82 3.94 12.65
CA PHE A 696 4.39 3.80 12.38
C PHE A 696 4.03 4.59 11.14
N PHE A 697 3.04 4.09 10.43
CA PHE A 697 2.43 4.75 9.28
C PHE A 697 0.95 4.99 9.56
N LEU A 698 0.26 5.66 8.65
CA LEU A 698 -1.14 6.04 8.83
C LEU A 698 -2.05 4.88 9.31
N PRO A 699 -1.96 3.65 8.79
CA PRO A 699 -2.80 2.54 9.27
C PRO A 699 -2.64 2.25 10.77
N GLN A 700 -1.41 2.22 11.28
CA GLN A 700 -1.13 1.98 12.69
C GLN A 700 -1.62 3.14 13.56
N LEU A 701 -1.42 4.37 13.08
CA LEU A 701 -1.91 5.57 13.76
C LEU A 701 -3.44 5.53 13.92
N MET A 702 -4.16 5.16 12.86
CA MET A 702 -5.62 5.03 12.89
C MET A 702 -6.10 3.95 13.85
N ALA A 703 -5.48 2.77 13.82
CA ALA A 703 -5.82 1.67 14.70
C ALA A 703 -5.61 2.05 16.18
N SER A 704 -4.51 2.73 16.48
CA SER A 704 -4.20 3.23 17.84
C SER A 704 -5.23 4.27 18.30
N ALA A 705 -5.60 5.19 17.42
CA ALA A 705 -6.60 6.21 17.67
C ALA A 705 -8.00 5.62 17.94
N GLU A 706 -8.42 4.61 17.18
CA GLU A 706 -9.67 3.88 17.43
C GLU A 706 -9.65 3.13 18.77
N ALA A 707 -8.51 2.54 19.14
CA ALA A 707 -8.35 1.89 20.44
C ALA A 707 -8.49 2.92 21.58
N ALA A 708 -7.81 4.06 21.50
CA ALA A 708 -7.93 5.12 22.49
C ALA A 708 -9.37 5.64 22.61
N LYS A 709 -10.05 5.86 21.47
CA LYS A 709 -11.45 6.28 21.43
C LYS A 709 -12.36 5.31 22.19
N ALA A 710 -12.18 4.00 21.99
CA ALA A 710 -12.93 2.99 22.73
C ALA A 710 -12.71 3.10 24.26
N GLY A 711 -11.50 3.49 24.69
CA GLY A 711 -11.20 3.80 26.09
C GLY A 711 -11.95 5.03 26.60
N PHE A 712 -11.97 6.12 25.83
CA PHE A 712 -12.72 7.34 26.18
C PHE A 712 -14.22 7.09 26.24
N ASP A 713 -14.77 6.27 25.34
CA ASP A 713 -16.20 5.92 25.34
C ASP A 713 -16.61 5.21 26.65
N VAL A 714 -15.78 4.29 27.16
CA VAL A 714 -16.01 3.61 28.43
C VAL A 714 -16.02 4.58 29.61
N ILE A 715 -15.07 5.53 29.65
CA ILE A 715 -15.02 6.56 30.69
C ILE A 715 -16.30 7.39 30.67
N LYS A 716 -16.79 7.76 29.50
CA LYS A 716 -18.01 8.53 29.32
C LYS A 716 -19.25 7.73 29.75
N GLU A 717 -19.36 6.45 29.45
CA GLU A 717 -20.48 5.58 29.80
C GLU A 717 -20.56 5.29 31.30
N GLN A 718 -19.42 5.16 32.00
CA GLN A 718 -19.39 4.88 33.45
C GLN A 718 -19.63 6.12 34.32
N GLY A 719 -20.08 7.22 33.74
CA GLY A 719 -20.59 8.38 34.47
C GLY A 719 -19.51 9.26 35.06
N GLY A 720 -18.31 9.24 34.46
CA GLY A 720 -17.34 10.29 34.69
C GLY A 720 -17.91 11.62 34.23
N SER A 721 -18.52 12.36 35.12
CA SER A 721 -19.03 13.73 34.89
C SER A 721 -17.91 14.77 34.77
N GLY A 722 -16.69 14.34 34.51
CA GLY A 722 -15.66 15.10 33.87
C GLY A 722 -15.86 14.88 32.40
N ALA A 723 -16.38 15.85 31.67
CA ALA A 723 -16.26 15.95 30.25
C ALA A 723 -14.87 15.40 29.86
N VAL A 724 -14.77 14.54 28.85
CA VAL A 724 -13.56 14.54 28.00
C VAL A 724 -13.26 16.01 27.84
N ALA A 725 -12.20 16.50 28.45
CA ALA A 725 -11.92 17.92 28.46
C ALA A 725 -11.96 18.30 26.99
N ASP A 726 -12.95 19.11 26.61
CA ASP A 726 -12.96 19.72 25.30
C ASP A 726 -11.68 20.52 25.28
N LYS A 727 -10.65 19.95 24.66
CA LYS A 727 -9.33 20.58 24.59
C LYS A 727 -9.37 21.86 23.78
N GLY A 728 -10.55 22.20 23.27
CA GLY A 728 -10.80 23.37 22.46
C GLY A 728 -11.25 23.01 21.05
N SER A 729 -11.72 24.03 20.35
CA SER A 729 -12.28 23.92 19.03
C SER A 729 -11.31 24.42 17.96
N VAL A 730 -11.19 23.67 16.84
CA VAL A 730 -10.35 23.99 15.69
C VAL A 730 -11.21 23.97 14.44
N ALA A 731 -11.10 24.97 13.57
CA ALA A 731 -11.68 24.90 12.24
C ALA A 731 -10.60 24.48 11.25
N ILE A 732 -10.93 23.57 10.34
CA ILE A 732 -10.02 23.13 9.27
C ILE A 732 -10.69 23.22 7.91
N ALA A 733 -9.91 23.60 6.89
CA ALA A 733 -10.39 23.76 5.52
C ALA A 733 -9.31 23.43 4.50
N THR A 734 -9.69 22.83 3.40
CA THR A 734 -8.91 22.91 2.17
C THR A 734 -9.30 24.20 1.43
N VAL A 735 -8.33 25.01 1.12
CA VAL A 735 -8.52 26.40 0.64
C VAL A 735 -9.24 26.47 -0.70
N LYS A 736 -9.76 27.64 -1.02
CA LYS A 736 -10.44 27.93 -2.28
C LYS A 736 -9.58 27.51 -3.49
N GLY A 737 -10.22 26.79 -4.42
CA GLY A 737 -9.59 26.26 -5.62
C GLY A 737 -8.92 24.90 -5.43
N ASP A 738 -8.73 24.41 -4.20
CA ASP A 738 -8.15 23.12 -3.93
C ASP A 738 -9.21 22.07 -3.52
N ILE A 739 -9.20 20.96 -4.25
CA ILE A 739 -10.14 19.85 -4.03
C ILE A 739 -9.52 18.64 -3.33
N HIS A 740 -8.23 18.71 -3.03
CA HIS A 740 -7.48 17.65 -2.38
C HIS A 740 -7.63 17.76 -0.86
N ASP A 741 -8.36 16.84 -0.26
CA ASP A 741 -8.71 16.88 1.16
C ASP A 741 -8.06 15.76 2.00
N ILE A 742 -7.21 14.93 1.40
CA ILE A 742 -6.58 13.79 2.09
C ILE A 742 -5.79 14.27 3.32
N GLY A 743 -4.86 15.20 3.14
CA GLY A 743 -4.03 15.73 4.25
C GLY A 743 -4.89 16.36 5.34
N LYS A 744 -5.87 17.18 4.96
CA LYS A 744 -6.82 17.80 5.89
C LYS A 744 -7.63 16.76 6.68
N ASN A 745 -8.12 15.72 6.01
CA ASN A 745 -8.93 14.67 6.65
C ASN A 745 -8.12 13.87 7.67
N ILE A 746 -6.82 13.69 7.43
CA ILE A 746 -5.92 13.06 8.40
C ILE A 746 -5.73 13.95 9.62
N VAL A 747 -5.48 15.23 9.41
CA VAL A 747 -5.37 16.21 10.51
C VAL A 747 -6.67 16.22 11.31
N ARG A 748 -7.84 16.27 10.66
CA ARG A 748 -9.14 16.17 11.31
C ARG A 748 -9.22 14.97 12.24
N MET A 749 -8.99 13.79 11.66
CA MET A 749 -9.12 12.53 12.39
C MET A 749 -8.17 12.47 13.58
N LEU A 750 -6.94 12.93 13.39
CA LEU A 750 -5.95 12.96 14.46
C LEU A 750 -6.40 13.92 15.59
N LEU A 751 -6.82 15.13 15.27
CA LEU A 751 -7.27 16.12 16.26
C LEU A 751 -8.52 15.65 17.01
N GLU A 752 -9.52 15.08 16.31
CA GLU A 752 -10.70 14.46 16.95
C GLU A 752 -10.29 13.36 17.94
N ASN A 753 -9.29 12.54 17.60
CA ASN A 753 -8.76 11.48 18.46
C ASN A 753 -7.98 12.01 19.66
N TYR A 754 -7.33 13.17 19.54
CA TYR A 754 -6.68 13.87 20.65
C TYR A 754 -7.68 14.64 21.56
N GLY A 755 -8.98 14.60 21.25
CA GLY A 755 -10.06 15.19 22.05
C GLY A 755 -10.37 16.65 21.73
N TYR A 756 -9.98 17.14 20.55
CA TYR A 756 -10.40 18.45 20.04
C TYR A 756 -11.74 18.36 19.33
N THR A 757 -12.55 19.42 19.43
CA THR A 757 -13.75 19.56 18.60
C THR A 757 -13.33 20.16 17.25
N VAL A 758 -13.46 19.39 16.17
CA VAL A 758 -13.02 19.83 14.84
C VAL A 758 -14.21 20.22 13.97
N TYR A 759 -14.21 21.48 13.51
CA TYR A 759 -15.14 21.99 12.51
C TYR A 759 -14.51 21.85 11.13
N ASP A 760 -14.82 20.77 10.44
CA ASP A 760 -14.34 20.51 9.09
C ASP A 760 -15.23 21.20 8.05
N LEU A 761 -14.71 22.24 7.42
CA LEU A 761 -15.42 23.02 6.41
C LEU A 761 -15.39 22.39 5.01
N GLY A 762 -14.63 21.29 4.86
CA GLY A 762 -14.54 20.59 3.59
C GLY A 762 -13.41 21.10 2.70
N ARG A 763 -13.64 21.05 1.40
CA ARG A 763 -12.69 21.43 0.34
C ARG A 763 -13.25 22.58 -0.51
N ASP A 764 -12.37 23.26 -1.25
CA ASP A 764 -12.74 24.42 -2.08
C ASP A 764 -13.48 25.49 -1.27
N VAL A 765 -12.98 25.81 -0.08
CA VAL A 765 -13.68 26.61 0.93
C VAL A 765 -13.42 28.10 0.70
N GLU A 766 -14.48 28.86 0.49
CA GLU A 766 -14.42 30.33 0.39
C GLU A 766 -13.84 30.94 1.67
N PRO A 767 -12.94 31.95 1.59
CA PRO A 767 -12.38 32.64 2.74
C PRO A 767 -13.45 33.14 3.74
N GLN A 768 -14.59 33.60 3.23
CA GLN A 768 -15.70 34.07 4.04
C GLN A 768 -16.32 32.96 4.89
N ALA A 769 -16.42 31.75 4.37
CA ALA A 769 -16.98 30.61 5.11
C ALA A 769 -16.10 30.22 6.32
N VAL A 770 -14.77 30.33 6.18
CA VAL A 770 -13.83 30.15 7.28
C VAL A 770 -14.05 31.20 8.37
N LEU A 771 -14.16 32.46 7.98
CA LEU A 771 -14.41 33.57 8.92
C LEU A 771 -15.77 33.43 9.64
N ASP A 772 -16.80 33.00 8.91
CA ASP A 772 -18.15 32.82 9.48
C ASP A 772 -18.13 31.68 10.53
N CYS A 773 -17.47 30.57 10.25
CA CYS A 773 -17.26 29.47 11.21
C CYS A 773 -16.48 29.94 12.45
N VAL A 774 -15.42 30.71 12.27
CA VAL A 774 -14.64 31.30 13.36
C VAL A 774 -15.53 32.12 14.30
N ARG A 775 -16.41 32.95 13.75
CA ARG A 775 -17.33 33.82 14.53
C ARG A 775 -18.48 33.06 15.17
N GLU A 776 -19.03 32.09 14.48
CA GLU A 776 -20.17 31.29 14.98
C GLU A 776 -19.81 30.43 16.17
N HIS A 777 -18.57 29.87 16.15
CA HIS A 777 -18.14 28.89 17.14
C HIS A 777 -17.00 29.39 18.05
N ASP A 778 -16.68 30.68 18.03
CA ASP A 778 -15.61 31.33 18.82
C ASP A 778 -14.25 30.56 18.67
N ILE A 779 -13.90 30.21 17.43
CA ILE A 779 -12.69 29.45 17.11
C ILE A 779 -11.44 30.32 17.30
N LYS A 780 -10.42 29.77 17.95
CA LYS A 780 -9.13 30.47 18.19
C LYS A 780 -8.00 29.96 17.32
N LEU A 781 -8.20 28.82 16.68
CA LEU A 781 -7.17 28.19 15.83
C LEU A 781 -7.82 27.66 14.55
N VAL A 782 -7.25 28.02 13.40
CA VAL A 782 -7.66 27.61 12.07
C VAL A 782 -6.54 26.86 11.39
N GLY A 783 -6.82 25.71 10.82
CA GLY A 783 -5.92 24.93 9.96
C GLY A 783 -6.29 25.04 8.49
N LEU A 784 -5.35 25.41 7.64
CA LEU A 784 -5.55 25.52 6.19
C LEU A 784 -4.63 24.56 5.45
N SER A 785 -5.19 23.85 4.47
CA SER A 785 -4.47 22.88 3.64
C SER A 785 -4.52 23.25 2.17
N ALA A 786 -3.36 23.10 1.48
CA ALA A 786 -3.25 23.21 0.02
C ALA A 786 -2.29 22.16 -0.51
N LEU A 787 -2.66 21.46 -1.58
CA LEU A 787 -1.84 20.41 -2.21
C LEU A 787 -1.21 20.88 -3.53
N MET A 788 -1.81 21.87 -4.20
CA MET A 788 -1.32 22.38 -5.49
C MET A 788 -0.75 23.78 -5.32
N THR A 789 0.33 24.08 -6.06
CA THR A 789 0.92 25.41 -6.09
C THR A 789 -0.03 26.49 -6.63
N THR A 790 -0.97 26.09 -7.49
CA THR A 790 -2.02 26.96 -8.06
C THR A 790 -3.03 27.43 -7.03
N THR A 791 -3.25 26.69 -5.96
CA THR A 791 -4.32 26.95 -4.98
C THR A 791 -3.83 27.69 -3.73
N VAL A 792 -2.53 27.88 -3.61
CA VAL A 792 -1.89 28.56 -2.49
C VAL A 792 -2.37 30.00 -2.30
N ARG A 793 -2.79 30.66 -3.36
CA ARG A 793 -3.38 32.00 -3.30
C ARG A 793 -4.67 32.03 -2.48
N GLY A 794 -5.49 30.98 -2.54
CA GLY A 794 -6.67 30.85 -1.67
C GLY A 794 -6.32 30.80 -0.17
N MET A 795 -5.12 30.31 0.16
CA MET A 795 -4.58 30.36 1.53
C MET A 795 -4.22 31.79 1.93
N GLU A 796 -3.53 32.53 1.08
CA GLU A 796 -3.20 33.95 1.30
C GLU A 796 -4.45 34.78 1.53
N ASP A 797 -5.45 34.66 0.66
CA ASP A 797 -6.71 35.41 0.75
C ASP A 797 -7.44 35.09 2.06
N THR A 798 -7.46 33.82 2.47
CA THR A 798 -8.10 33.37 3.72
C THR A 798 -7.37 33.96 4.93
N ILE A 799 -6.04 33.90 4.97
CA ILE A 799 -5.23 34.45 6.06
C ILE A 799 -5.37 35.97 6.13
N ALA A 800 -5.31 36.66 4.98
CA ALA A 800 -5.48 38.12 4.92
C ALA A 800 -6.85 38.56 5.50
N LEU A 801 -7.93 37.86 5.12
CA LEU A 801 -9.28 38.11 5.65
C LEU A 801 -9.35 37.86 7.16
N LEU A 802 -8.74 36.79 7.68
CA LEU A 802 -8.69 36.50 9.11
C LEU A 802 -7.90 37.57 9.86
N ARG A 803 -6.75 38.04 9.35
CA ARG A 803 -5.96 39.12 9.95
C ARG A 803 -6.71 40.44 10.02
N GLU A 804 -7.53 40.75 8.98
CA GLU A 804 -8.33 41.97 8.97
C GLU A 804 -9.53 41.92 9.91
N GLN A 805 -10.22 40.75 9.99
CA GLN A 805 -11.54 40.68 10.63
C GLN A 805 -11.60 39.82 11.91
N ALA A 806 -10.55 39.04 12.19
CA ALA A 806 -10.42 38.19 13.37
C ALA A 806 -8.93 38.08 13.79
N PRO A 807 -8.25 39.18 14.13
CA PRO A 807 -6.79 39.23 14.32
C PRO A 807 -6.26 38.37 15.48
N ASP A 808 -7.11 37.99 16.42
CA ASP A 808 -6.74 37.15 17.57
C ASP A 808 -6.70 35.66 17.23
N VAL A 809 -7.20 35.25 16.05
CA VAL A 809 -7.21 33.87 15.59
C VAL A 809 -5.83 33.48 15.09
N LYS A 810 -5.33 32.35 15.58
CA LYS A 810 -4.10 31.75 15.10
C LYS A 810 -4.36 30.85 13.90
N VAL A 811 -3.40 30.82 12.96
CA VAL A 811 -3.51 30.02 11.75
C VAL A 811 -2.30 29.13 11.61
N PHE A 812 -2.51 27.81 11.46
CA PHE A 812 -1.50 26.90 10.98
C PHE A 812 -1.80 26.46 9.54
N VAL A 813 -0.75 26.23 8.80
CA VAL A 813 -0.84 25.81 7.39
C VAL A 813 -0.04 24.55 7.14
N GLY A 814 -0.53 23.70 6.21
CA GLY A 814 0.12 22.47 5.80
C GLY A 814 -0.34 22.04 4.41
N GLY A 815 0.33 21.01 3.88
CA GLY A 815 0.07 20.46 2.57
C GLY A 815 1.36 20.21 1.79
N ALA A 816 1.31 19.35 0.76
CA ALA A 816 2.51 18.87 0.07
C ALA A 816 3.35 19.95 -0.64
N VAL A 817 2.74 21.09 -0.94
CA VAL A 817 3.43 22.22 -1.58
C VAL A 817 3.77 23.36 -0.62
N ILE A 818 3.41 23.22 0.66
CA ILE A 818 3.65 24.26 1.67
C ILE A 818 5.00 24.00 2.33
N THR A 819 5.82 25.06 2.42
CA THR A 819 7.09 25.06 3.14
C THR A 819 7.05 26.05 4.30
N ALA A 820 7.99 25.95 5.25
CA ALA A 820 8.11 26.89 6.37
C ALA A 820 8.28 28.35 5.88
N GLU A 821 9.06 28.58 4.82
CA GLU A 821 9.28 29.89 4.20
C GLU A 821 7.98 30.43 3.59
N TYR A 822 7.18 29.55 2.98
CA TYR A 822 5.89 29.92 2.43
C TYR A 822 4.89 30.30 3.54
N ALA A 823 4.84 29.50 4.61
CA ALA A 823 3.98 29.82 5.75
C ALA A 823 4.28 31.20 6.36
N GLU A 824 5.57 31.54 6.47
CA GLU A 824 6.01 32.86 6.94
C GLU A 824 5.58 33.96 5.96
N MET A 825 5.71 33.72 4.64
CA MET A 825 5.35 34.70 3.62
C MET A 825 3.85 35.01 3.60
N VAL A 826 2.97 34.03 3.76
CA VAL A 826 1.51 34.22 3.79
C VAL A 826 1.03 34.75 5.15
N GLY A 827 1.90 34.91 6.13
CA GLY A 827 1.57 35.39 7.45
C GLY A 827 0.83 34.38 8.33
N ALA A 828 1.07 33.08 8.12
CA ALA A 828 0.63 32.04 9.03
C ALA A 828 1.40 32.10 10.34
N ASP A 829 0.77 31.68 11.44
CA ASP A 829 1.44 31.64 12.76
C ASP A 829 2.31 30.39 12.90
N TYR A 830 1.91 29.28 12.24
CA TYR A 830 2.59 27.99 12.33
C TYR A 830 2.60 27.29 10.98
N TYR A 831 3.71 26.59 10.73
CA TYR A 831 3.83 25.61 9.65
C TYR A 831 3.76 24.21 10.25
N CYS A 832 2.94 23.34 9.69
CA CYS A 832 2.82 21.94 10.07
C CYS A 832 3.17 21.06 8.85
N LYS A 833 4.34 20.43 8.92
CA LYS A 833 4.79 19.53 7.83
C LYS A 833 3.95 18.24 7.75
N ASP A 834 3.33 17.86 8.89
CA ASP A 834 2.52 16.65 9.01
C ASP A 834 1.39 16.83 10.04
N ALA A 835 0.54 15.79 10.15
CA ALA A 835 -0.60 15.82 11.04
C ALA A 835 -0.22 15.78 12.53
N ALA A 836 0.92 15.19 12.89
CA ALA A 836 1.39 15.13 14.27
C ALA A 836 1.82 16.52 14.76
N GLU A 837 2.48 17.30 13.91
CA GLU A 837 2.84 18.67 14.19
C GLU A 837 1.62 19.58 14.35
N SER A 838 0.56 19.33 13.57
CA SER A 838 -0.74 20.01 13.74
C SER A 838 -1.33 19.78 15.12
N ALA A 839 -1.28 18.53 15.64
CA ALA A 839 -1.76 18.22 16.98
C ALA A 839 -0.93 18.90 18.08
N LYS A 840 0.39 19.00 17.90
CA LYS A 840 1.29 19.71 18.82
C LYS A 840 0.98 21.21 18.86
N VAL A 841 0.78 21.83 17.70
CA VAL A 841 0.39 23.25 17.60
C VAL A 841 -0.97 23.49 18.29
N CYS A 842 -1.93 22.58 18.12
CA CYS A 842 -3.21 22.66 18.83
C CYS A 842 -3.02 22.63 20.36
N GLY A 843 -2.13 21.78 20.89
CA GLY A 843 -1.79 21.72 22.30
C GLY A 843 -1.15 23.02 22.83
N GLU A 844 -0.26 23.61 22.07
CA GLU A 844 0.42 24.88 22.41
C GLU A 844 -0.56 26.07 22.43
N VAL A 845 -1.45 26.17 21.46
CA VAL A 845 -2.35 27.33 21.29
C VAL A 845 -3.58 27.24 22.18
N LEU A 846 -4.17 26.07 22.31
CA LEU A 846 -5.40 25.89 23.05
C LEU A 846 -5.18 25.53 24.53
N GLY A 847 -3.93 25.30 24.95
CA GLY A 847 -3.54 25.17 26.34
C GLY A 847 -3.99 23.86 27.00
N ALA A 848 -3.97 22.75 26.26
CA ALA A 848 -4.39 21.44 26.74
C ALA A 848 -3.20 20.61 27.27
#